data_7294e53cef53466ace75e50bfa466d60
#
_entry.id   7294e53cef53466ace75e50bfa466d60
#
_cell.length_a   1.000
_cell.length_b   1.000
_cell.length_c   1.000
_cell.angle_alpha   90.00
_cell.angle_beta   90.00
_cell.angle_gamma   90.00
#
_symmetry.space_group_name_H-M   'P 1'
#
loop_
_entity.id
_entity.type
_entity.pdbx_description
1 polymer ?
#
loop_
_entity_poly.entity_id
_entity_poly.type
_entity_poly.pdbx_seq_one_letter_code
_entity_poly.pdbx_strand_id
1 'polypeptide(L)'
;MRESLQHIGSLEKIRYYWASLISEEDASAIVSMLHLEAGIMELTYGRVDASSVHFESAAATSRLNFSLSGALGFRTLHQVEPKAQLLLVGNADGDDCSASLGNDFQNKVSTQGENAFPQRPSETHETSDILMTPKFLEDDKKLECSAQDAQNHSIASMQLKPTQQAVILTQCLAIEKRARSDELQRWEMAPYIEAIDSQQSSPFPLQHLCDILRIRWESTRGRTKQRALLMMDKLFLFREYGDLLVSCGLIGEAVKVYEDLELWDNLIYCYRLMEKKAAAVELIKARLSERPCDPRLWCSLGDVTSDDKCYEKAQEVSGNKSARAQRALARSAYNRGEYEKSKDLWESAMAMNSMYPDGWFALGAAALKARYVEKALDGFTRAVQLDPENGEAWNNIACLHMVKKKNKEAFIAFKEALKLKRDSWQMWENFSRVAADIGNFSQALEAVQKVLNMTKKKRIDVELLERMLQELELRTATSHSECNALRDSSDSAEAGSNIISVDPLTGTDKDLAIERETEHLIQSVGKILRQIVQTGGNAEIWGLYARWHKLKGDLAMCSEALLKQVRSYQGSDLWKDKDRFAKFAHASLELCKVYQEIARRNGSRRELSAAEMHLKNTIKQAEAFSNTKEYQDILACLDEVKAAQATP
;
A
#
# COMPACT_ATOMS: atom_id res chain seq x y z
N MET A 1 -22.95 24.15 7.46
CA MET A 1 -23.25 23.75 6.07
C MET A 1 -24.06 22.46 5.98
N ARG A 2 -23.67 21.32 6.57
CA ARG A 2 -24.50 20.08 6.57
C ARG A 2 -25.90 20.27 7.16
N GLU A 3 -26.00 20.91 8.31
CA GLU A 3 -27.29 21.20 8.93
C GLU A 3 -28.12 22.16 8.08
N SER A 4 -27.49 23.18 7.47
CA SER A 4 -28.16 24.09 6.54
C SER A 4 -28.63 23.37 5.28
N LEU A 5 -27.86 22.42 4.74
CA LEU A 5 -28.26 21.60 3.59
C LEU A 5 -29.40 20.64 3.94
N GLN A 6 -29.43 20.09 5.17
CA GLN A 6 -30.57 19.28 5.64
C GLN A 6 -31.86 20.08 5.73
N HIS A 7 -31.80 21.38 6.12
CA HIS A 7 -32.95 22.26 6.16
C HIS A 7 -33.42 22.71 4.76
N ILE A 8 -32.49 22.91 3.81
CA ILE A 8 -32.83 23.34 2.44
C ILE A 8 -33.30 22.15 1.58
N GLY A 9 -32.96 20.92 1.98
CA GLY A 9 -33.30 19.68 1.30
C GLY A 9 -32.27 19.30 0.24
N SER A 10 -32.38 19.71 -1.01
CA SER A 10 -31.37 19.47 -2.03
C SER A 10 -30.87 20.80 -2.62
N LEU A 11 -29.61 20.81 -3.07
CA LEU A 11 -29.04 21.98 -3.75
C LEU A 11 -29.79 22.32 -5.05
N GLU A 12 -30.46 21.34 -5.66
CA GLU A 12 -31.32 21.57 -6.83
C GLU A 12 -32.51 22.45 -6.55
N LYS A 13 -33.07 22.43 -5.34
CA LYS A 13 -34.17 23.34 -4.98
C LYS A 13 -33.72 24.81 -5.02
N ILE A 14 -32.47 25.08 -4.74
CA ILE A 14 -31.88 26.42 -4.85
C ILE A 14 -31.94 26.89 -6.31
N ARG A 15 -31.70 26.00 -7.27
CA ARG A 15 -31.80 26.31 -8.71
C ARG A 15 -33.19 26.83 -9.07
N TYR A 16 -34.27 26.16 -8.64
CA TYR A 16 -35.65 26.60 -8.91
C TYR A 16 -35.97 27.94 -8.25
N TYR A 17 -35.49 28.17 -7.04
CA TYR A 17 -35.70 29.44 -6.36
C TYR A 17 -35.01 30.59 -7.11
N TRP A 18 -33.76 30.45 -7.48
CA TRP A 18 -33.01 31.49 -8.18
C TRP A 18 -33.42 31.64 -9.64
N ALA A 19 -33.83 30.59 -10.33
CA ALA A 19 -34.32 30.65 -11.70
C ALA A 19 -35.55 31.55 -11.86
N SER A 20 -36.31 31.84 -10.78
CA SER A 20 -37.39 32.80 -10.77
C SER A 20 -36.94 34.28 -10.67
N LEU A 21 -35.70 34.51 -10.23
CA LEU A 21 -35.14 35.84 -9.95
C LEU A 21 -34.05 36.26 -10.95
N ILE A 22 -33.31 35.31 -11.51
CA ILE A 22 -32.20 35.52 -12.42
C ILE A 22 -32.31 34.55 -13.61
N SER A 23 -31.44 34.68 -14.60
CA SER A 23 -31.41 33.75 -15.73
C SER A 23 -31.20 32.30 -15.30
N GLU A 24 -31.68 31.33 -16.07
CA GLU A 24 -31.49 29.91 -15.76
C GLU A 24 -29.99 29.49 -15.79
N GLU A 25 -29.21 30.16 -16.63
CA GLU A 25 -27.76 29.93 -16.71
C GLU A 25 -27.03 30.38 -15.42
N ASP A 26 -27.37 31.58 -14.92
CA ASP A 26 -26.81 32.11 -13.68
C ASP A 26 -27.24 31.28 -12.47
N ALA A 27 -28.49 30.82 -12.44
CA ALA A 27 -28.97 29.91 -11.40
C ALA A 27 -28.22 28.58 -11.40
N SER A 28 -27.94 28.02 -12.57
CA SER A 28 -27.12 26.81 -12.73
C SER A 28 -25.68 27.03 -12.30
N ALA A 29 -25.09 28.20 -12.63
CA ALA A 29 -23.75 28.56 -12.20
C ALA A 29 -23.65 28.66 -10.67
N ILE A 30 -24.62 29.25 -9.98
CA ILE A 30 -24.66 29.33 -8.51
C ILE A 30 -24.73 27.93 -7.90
N VAL A 31 -25.57 27.04 -8.42
CA VAL A 31 -25.68 25.65 -7.93
C VAL A 31 -24.39 24.88 -8.14
N SER A 32 -23.73 25.03 -9.31
CA SER A 32 -22.43 24.45 -9.58
C SER A 32 -21.38 24.93 -8.56
N MET A 33 -21.31 26.23 -8.28
CA MET A 33 -20.41 26.80 -7.27
C MET A 33 -20.66 26.24 -5.87
N LEU A 34 -21.93 26.07 -5.46
CA LEU A 34 -22.28 25.47 -4.17
C LEU A 34 -21.83 24.00 -4.07
N HIS A 35 -21.94 23.25 -5.16
CA HIS A 35 -21.40 21.90 -5.23
C HIS A 35 -19.87 21.89 -5.15
N LEU A 36 -19.17 22.82 -5.81
CA LEU A 36 -17.72 22.94 -5.70
C LEU A 36 -17.28 23.22 -4.26
N GLU A 37 -17.91 24.19 -3.59
CA GLU A 37 -17.60 24.50 -2.19
C GLU A 37 -17.88 23.33 -1.25
N ALA A 38 -18.99 22.62 -1.44
CA ALA A 38 -19.32 21.43 -0.68
C ALA A 38 -18.27 20.32 -0.91
N GLY A 39 -17.88 20.09 -2.17
CA GLY A 39 -16.87 19.12 -2.54
C GLY A 39 -15.48 19.44 -1.96
N ILE A 40 -15.05 20.70 -2.01
CA ILE A 40 -13.79 21.16 -1.41
C ILE A 40 -13.82 20.97 0.11
N MET A 41 -14.95 21.24 0.76
CA MET A 41 -15.13 21.03 2.19
C MET A 41 -15.01 19.53 2.55
N GLU A 42 -15.73 18.65 1.87
CA GLU A 42 -15.65 17.21 2.10
C GLU A 42 -14.22 16.67 1.84
N LEU A 43 -13.55 17.17 0.80
CA LEU A 43 -12.15 16.84 0.50
C LEU A 43 -11.20 17.32 1.60
N THR A 44 -11.44 18.47 2.21
CA THR A 44 -10.63 19.00 3.32
C THR A 44 -10.74 18.12 4.56
N TYR A 45 -11.89 17.47 4.77
CA TYR A 45 -12.12 16.50 5.84
C TYR A 45 -11.78 15.05 5.46
N GLY A 46 -11.12 14.84 4.31
CA GLY A 46 -10.66 13.52 3.85
C GLY A 46 -11.77 12.60 3.32
N ARG A 47 -12.95 13.12 3.04
CA ARG A 47 -14.09 12.35 2.51
C ARG A 47 -14.10 12.38 0.99
N VAL A 48 -13.17 11.60 0.41
CA VAL A 48 -12.91 11.60 -1.04
C VAL A 48 -14.15 11.22 -1.86
N ASP A 49 -14.86 10.16 -1.47
CA ASP A 49 -16.02 9.67 -2.22
C ASP A 49 -17.16 10.71 -2.23
N ALA A 50 -17.45 11.33 -1.07
CA ALA A 50 -18.45 12.38 -0.99
C ALA A 50 -18.05 13.63 -1.79
N SER A 51 -16.75 13.97 -1.81
CA SER A 51 -16.26 15.08 -2.62
C SER A 51 -16.39 14.83 -4.12
N SER A 52 -16.15 13.58 -4.59
CA SER A 52 -16.30 13.19 -6.00
C SER A 52 -17.72 13.34 -6.48
N VAL A 53 -18.71 12.91 -5.69
CA VAL A 53 -20.14 13.09 -6.02
C VAL A 53 -20.50 14.57 -6.20
N HIS A 54 -19.97 15.44 -5.33
CA HIS A 54 -20.20 16.87 -5.46
C HIS A 54 -19.53 17.47 -6.71
N PHE A 55 -18.31 17.05 -7.04
CA PHE A 55 -17.61 17.53 -8.24
C PHE A 55 -18.28 17.04 -9.53
N GLU A 56 -18.77 15.80 -9.57
CA GLU A 56 -19.58 15.29 -10.69
C GLU A 56 -20.88 16.06 -10.85
N SER A 57 -21.57 16.36 -9.74
CA SER A 57 -22.78 17.17 -9.75
C SER A 57 -22.51 18.60 -10.23
N ALA A 58 -21.36 19.19 -9.85
CA ALA A 58 -20.93 20.52 -10.33
C ALA A 58 -20.67 20.51 -11.84
N ALA A 59 -20.00 19.47 -12.36
CA ALA A 59 -19.76 19.29 -13.78
C ALA A 59 -21.07 19.16 -14.58
N ALA A 60 -21.97 18.28 -14.12
CA ALA A 60 -23.29 18.11 -14.74
C ALA A 60 -24.12 19.39 -14.75
N THR A 61 -24.13 20.14 -13.63
CA THR A 61 -24.88 21.41 -13.52
C THR A 61 -24.28 22.49 -14.42
N SER A 62 -22.95 22.52 -14.60
CA SER A 62 -22.28 23.46 -15.51
C SER A 62 -22.34 23.02 -16.99
N ARG A 63 -23.01 21.90 -17.29
CA ARG A 63 -23.09 21.28 -18.63
C ARG A 63 -21.71 21.01 -19.22
N LEU A 64 -20.77 20.58 -18.40
CA LEU A 64 -19.43 20.19 -18.79
C LEU A 64 -19.26 18.69 -18.61
N ASN A 65 -19.04 17.97 -19.71
CA ASN A 65 -18.71 16.56 -19.69
C ASN A 65 -17.27 16.38 -20.18
N PHE A 66 -16.42 15.73 -19.39
CA PHE A 66 -15.02 15.53 -19.72
C PHE A 66 -14.50 14.20 -19.20
N SER A 67 -13.49 13.68 -19.86
CA SER A 67 -12.79 12.46 -19.50
C SER A 67 -11.31 12.55 -19.85
N LEU A 68 -10.48 11.74 -19.18
CA LEU A 68 -9.08 11.58 -19.53
C LEU A 68 -8.94 10.54 -20.64
N SER A 69 -8.24 10.89 -21.70
CA SER A 69 -7.89 10.02 -22.82
C SER A 69 -6.38 9.94 -22.98
N GLY A 70 -5.89 8.90 -23.67
CA GLY A 70 -4.47 8.72 -23.99
C GLY A 70 -4.18 9.12 -25.44
N ALA A 71 -3.09 9.85 -25.69
CA ALA A 71 -2.57 10.13 -27.01
C ALA A 71 -1.06 9.95 -27.05
N LEU A 72 -0.49 9.66 -28.23
CA LEU A 72 0.96 9.63 -28.43
C LEU A 72 1.47 11.04 -28.73
N GLY A 73 2.51 11.46 -28.01
CA GLY A 73 3.02 12.81 -28.20
C GLY A 73 4.37 13.07 -27.56
N PHE A 74 4.83 14.30 -27.72
CA PHE A 74 6.10 14.81 -27.22
C PHE A 74 5.83 15.84 -26.13
N ARG A 75 6.46 15.68 -24.96
CA ARG A 75 6.34 16.61 -23.83
C ARG A 75 7.66 17.34 -23.54
N THR A 76 8.77 16.82 -24.03
CA THR A 76 10.09 17.43 -23.84
C THR A 76 10.76 17.72 -25.17
N LEU A 77 11.60 18.78 -25.24
CA LEU A 77 12.32 19.17 -26.43
C LEU A 77 13.30 18.11 -26.95
N HIS A 78 13.84 17.29 -26.05
CA HIS A 78 14.84 16.25 -26.36
C HIS A 78 14.26 14.85 -26.53
N GLN A 79 12.95 14.72 -26.53
CA GLN A 79 12.28 13.45 -26.71
C GLN A 79 12.36 13.04 -28.19
N VAL A 80 12.97 11.91 -28.48
CA VAL A 80 13.16 11.38 -29.85
C VAL A 80 11.96 10.55 -30.28
N GLU A 81 11.36 9.79 -29.36
CA GLU A 81 10.21 8.93 -29.65
C GLU A 81 8.94 9.46 -28.95
N PRO A 82 7.78 9.40 -29.61
CA PRO A 82 6.52 9.77 -28.98
C PRO A 82 6.18 8.80 -27.85
N LYS A 83 5.68 9.32 -26.74
CA LYS A 83 5.23 8.53 -25.60
C LYS A 83 3.78 8.80 -25.31
N ALA A 84 3.11 7.84 -24.67
CA ALA A 84 1.74 8.01 -24.22
C ALA A 84 1.63 9.23 -23.27
N GLN A 85 0.71 10.12 -23.60
CA GLN A 85 0.38 11.34 -22.86
C GLN A 85 -1.10 11.28 -22.50
N LEU A 86 -1.46 11.90 -21.38
CA LEU A 86 -2.86 12.11 -21.00
C LEU A 86 -3.38 13.41 -21.62
N LEU A 87 -4.58 13.35 -22.14
CA LEU A 87 -5.31 14.47 -22.76
C LEU A 87 -6.70 14.57 -22.11
N LEU A 88 -7.15 15.80 -21.85
CA LEU A 88 -8.50 16.05 -21.37
C LEU A 88 -9.42 16.27 -22.58
N VAL A 89 -10.38 15.35 -22.77
CA VAL A 89 -11.34 15.35 -23.86
C VAL A 89 -12.72 15.60 -23.29
N GLY A 90 -13.54 16.42 -23.94
CA GLY A 90 -14.90 16.66 -23.49
C GLY A 90 -15.70 17.57 -24.39
N ASN A 91 -16.99 17.72 -24.05
CA ASN A 91 -17.93 18.62 -24.72
C ASN A 91 -18.54 19.58 -23.70
N ALA A 92 -18.62 20.86 -24.08
CA ALA A 92 -19.42 21.84 -23.37
C ALA A 92 -20.71 22.06 -24.17
N ASP A 93 -21.84 21.57 -23.68
CA ASP A 93 -23.14 21.85 -24.30
C ASP A 93 -23.46 23.33 -24.16
N GLY A 94 -23.42 24.06 -25.24
CA GLY A 94 -23.76 25.49 -25.17
C GLY A 94 -23.45 26.36 -26.37
N ASP A 95 -23.20 25.81 -27.56
CA ASP A 95 -23.30 26.63 -28.79
C ASP A 95 -23.85 25.80 -29.95
N ASP A 96 -25.13 26.01 -30.24
CA ASP A 96 -25.70 25.87 -31.57
C ASP A 96 -25.07 26.94 -32.48
N CYS A 97 -23.85 26.75 -32.89
CA CYS A 97 -23.22 27.50 -33.96
C CYS A 97 -23.14 26.66 -35.23
N SER A 98 -24.32 26.25 -35.74
CA SER A 98 -24.49 25.97 -37.16
C SER A 98 -24.72 27.31 -37.86
N ALA A 99 -23.65 28.06 -38.17
CA ALA A 99 -23.74 29.16 -39.12
C ALA A 99 -22.44 29.32 -39.90
N SER A 100 -22.49 28.83 -41.14
CA SER A 100 -21.80 29.38 -42.33
C SER A 100 -20.26 29.51 -42.29
N LEU A 101 -19.64 28.50 -42.88
CA LEU A 101 -18.40 28.68 -43.66
C LEU A 101 -18.58 29.81 -44.66
N GLY A 102 -17.95 30.96 -44.42
CA GLY A 102 -17.75 32.05 -45.37
C GLY A 102 -16.27 32.39 -45.39
N ASN A 103 -15.58 31.97 -46.45
CA ASN A 103 -14.29 32.49 -46.83
C ASN A 103 -14.36 34.00 -46.92
N ASP A 104 -13.55 34.72 -46.14
CA ASP A 104 -12.91 35.99 -46.53
C ASP A 104 -12.12 36.56 -45.35
N PHE A 105 -10.84 36.34 -45.33
CA PHE A 105 -9.89 37.20 -44.61
C PHE A 105 -8.60 37.39 -45.38
N GLN A 106 -8.66 38.31 -46.38
CA GLN A 106 -7.52 39.12 -46.74
C GLN A 106 -7.73 40.54 -46.23
N ASN A 107 -6.73 41.05 -45.53
CA ASN A 107 -6.38 42.45 -45.31
C ASN A 107 -7.38 43.38 -44.64
N LYS A 108 -7.07 43.84 -43.44
CA LYS A 108 -6.97 45.30 -43.15
C LYS A 108 -6.11 45.58 -41.91
N VAL A 109 -5.17 46.47 -42.12
CA VAL A 109 -4.25 47.12 -41.19
C VAL A 109 -4.95 48.24 -40.44
N SER A 110 -4.62 48.37 -39.15
CA SER A 110 -4.59 49.55 -38.27
C SER A 110 -5.89 50.31 -37.94
N THR A 111 -6.19 50.37 -36.66
CA THR A 111 -6.21 51.65 -35.91
C THR A 111 -6.33 51.42 -34.39
N GLN A 112 -5.66 52.31 -33.68
CA GLN A 112 -5.43 52.37 -32.25
C GLN A 112 -6.72 52.40 -31.42
N GLY A 113 -6.72 51.66 -30.27
CA GLY A 113 -7.66 51.81 -29.20
C GLY A 113 -7.04 51.18 -27.93
N GLU A 114 -6.49 52.02 -27.07
CA GLU A 114 -5.91 51.70 -25.77
C GLU A 114 -6.93 51.01 -24.88
N ASN A 115 -6.64 49.82 -24.45
CA ASN A 115 -6.92 49.09 -23.20
C ASN A 115 -6.83 47.59 -23.41
N ALA A 116 -5.65 47.14 -23.85
CA ALA A 116 -5.31 45.73 -23.89
C ALA A 116 -4.50 45.39 -22.64
N PHE A 117 -5.05 44.52 -21.78
CA PHE A 117 -4.26 43.79 -20.81
C PHE A 117 -3.07 43.13 -21.54
N PRO A 118 -1.88 43.11 -20.94
CA PRO A 118 -0.69 42.58 -21.59
C PRO A 118 -0.88 41.11 -21.90
N GLN A 119 -0.90 40.76 -23.19
CA GLN A 119 -0.75 39.38 -23.65
C GLN A 119 0.56 38.86 -23.08
N ARG A 120 0.52 37.71 -22.40
CA ARG A 120 1.72 37.00 -21.96
C ARG A 120 2.63 36.79 -23.18
N PRO A 121 3.91 37.25 -23.15
CA PRO A 121 4.87 36.82 -24.15
C PRO A 121 5.00 35.30 -24.04
N SER A 122 4.99 34.59 -25.14
CA SER A 122 5.40 33.20 -25.24
C SER A 122 6.94 33.15 -25.04
N GLU A 123 7.37 33.39 -23.80
CA GLU A 123 8.77 33.21 -23.42
C GLU A 123 9.06 31.71 -23.41
N THR A 124 9.71 31.25 -24.46
CA THR A 124 10.47 30.00 -24.46
C THR A 124 11.55 30.14 -23.38
N HIS A 125 11.24 29.62 -22.18
CA HIS A 125 12.22 29.63 -21.11
C HIS A 125 13.35 28.65 -21.43
N GLU A 126 14.54 29.16 -21.62
CA GLU A 126 15.79 28.41 -21.87
C GLU A 126 16.16 27.40 -20.76
N THR A 127 15.43 27.39 -19.67
CA THR A 127 15.72 26.57 -18.47
C THR A 127 14.86 25.31 -18.33
N SER A 128 13.89 25.05 -19.24
CA SER A 128 13.00 23.88 -19.12
C SER A 128 13.02 23.03 -20.39
N ASP A 129 13.36 21.76 -20.24
CA ASP A 129 13.26 20.75 -21.32
C ASP A 129 11.80 20.39 -21.64
N ILE A 130 10.83 20.86 -20.85
CA ILE A 130 9.42 20.50 -20.96
C ILE A 130 8.70 21.51 -21.84
N LEU A 131 8.00 21.00 -22.86
CA LEU A 131 7.12 21.81 -23.70
C LEU A 131 5.94 22.31 -22.85
N MET A 132 5.57 23.58 -23.02
CA MET A 132 4.42 24.18 -22.34
C MET A 132 3.12 23.53 -22.80
N THR A 133 2.99 23.30 -24.11
CA THR A 133 1.90 22.55 -24.73
C THR A 133 2.49 21.28 -25.35
N PRO A 134 2.01 20.08 -25.00
CA PRO A 134 2.49 18.85 -25.60
C PRO A 134 2.15 18.84 -27.10
N LYS A 135 3.08 18.35 -27.93
CA LYS A 135 2.85 18.11 -29.36
C LYS A 135 2.40 16.67 -29.53
N PHE A 136 1.23 16.49 -30.10
CA PHE A 136 0.68 15.16 -30.41
C PHE A 136 1.02 14.76 -31.84
N LEU A 137 1.15 13.46 -32.08
CA LEU A 137 1.32 12.90 -33.43
C LEU A 137 -0.06 12.87 -34.10
N GLU A 138 -0.11 13.46 -35.30
CA GLU A 138 -1.18 13.22 -36.27
C GLU A 138 -0.84 11.90 -36.96
N ASP A 139 -1.55 10.80 -36.60
CA ASP A 139 -1.32 9.52 -37.24
C ASP A 139 -1.75 9.58 -38.70
N ASP A 140 -0.77 9.43 -39.60
CA ASP A 140 -1.01 9.16 -40.99
C ASP A 140 -1.75 7.82 -41.18
N LYS A 141 -3.05 7.90 -41.53
CA LYS A 141 -3.79 6.92 -42.34
C LYS A 141 -3.80 5.44 -41.91
N LYS A 142 -4.28 5.07 -40.66
CA LYS A 142 -4.83 3.71 -40.49
C LYS A 142 -5.71 3.44 -39.25
N LEU A 143 -6.15 4.44 -38.53
CA LEU A 143 -7.24 4.24 -37.56
C LEU A 143 -8.24 5.39 -37.70
N GLU A 144 -9.20 5.18 -38.60
CA GLU A 144 -10.14 6.22 -39.06
C GLU A 144 -11.16 6.71 -38.01
N CYS A 145 -10.99 6.48 -36.72
CA CYS A 145 -11.98 6.89 -35.72
C CYS A 145 -11.49 7.54 -34.41
N SER A 146 -10.20 7.84 -34.19
CA SER A 146 -9.83 8.28 -32.84
C SER A 146 -8.92 9.51 -32.68
N ALA A 147 -8.07 9.85 -33.62
CA ALA A 147 -7.09 10.92 -33.41
C ALA A 147 -7.56 12.31 -33.86
N GLN A 148 -8.27 12.39 -34.99
CA GLN A 148 -8.86 13.69 -35.44
C GLN A 148 -10.06 14.09 -34.57
N ASP A 149 -10.88 13.10 -34.14
CA ASP A 149 -11.97 13.34 -33.20
C ASP A 149 -11.44 13.76 -31.81
N ALA A 150 -10.31 13.22 -31.36
CA ALA A 150 -9.71 13.56 -30.07
C ALA A 150 -9.12 14.98 -30.05
N GLN A 151 -8.55 15.47 -31.16
CA GLN A 151 -8.07 16.86 -31.25
C GLN A 151 -9.22 17.86 -31.38
N ASN A 152 -10.27 17.52 -32.14
CA ASN A 152 -11.45 18.36 -32.30
C ASN A 152 -12.31 18.44 -31.02
N HIS A 153 -12.17 17.48 -30.10
CA HIS A 153 -12.87 17.41 -28.81
C HIS A 153 -11.93 17.66 -27.61
N SER A 154 -10.70 18.11 -27.83
CA SER A 154 -9.82 18.53 -26.74
C SER A 154 -10.39 19.77 -26.05
N ILE A 155 -10.56 19.68 -24.73
CA ILE A 155 -11.02 20.82 -23.91
C ILE A 155 -10.08 22.03 -24.07
N ALA A 156 -8.81 21.80 -24.33
CA ALA A 156 -7.82 22.86 -24.57
C ALA A 156 -8.14 23.73 -25.80
N SER A 157 -8.89 23.24 -26.79
CA SER A 157 -9.33 23.98 -27.98
C SER A 157 -10.67 24.69 -27.81
N MET A 158 -11.40 24.44 -26.74
CA MET A 158 -12.73 24.99 -26.46
C MET A 158 -12.63 26.21 -25.54
N GLN A 159 -13.47 27.20 -25.73
CA GLN A 159 -13.58 28.33 -24.81
C GLN A 159 -14.53 27.99 -23.66
N LEU A 160 -14.00 27.89 -22.45
CA LEU A 160 -14.74 27.50 -21.26
C LEU A 160 -15.29 28.71 -20.50
N LYS A 161 -16.52 28.58 -19.97
CA LYS A 161 -17.07 29.57 -19.03
C LYS A 161 -16.29 29.54 -17.70
N PRO A 162 -16.23 30.64 -16.91
CA PRO A 162 -15.50 30.68 -15.65
C PRO A 162 -15.89 29.58 -14.65
N THR A 163 -17.16 29.20 -14.57
CA THR A 163 -17.65 28.10 -13.73
C THR A 163 -17.11 26.73 -14.17
N GLN A 164 -17.02 26.50 -15.48
CA GLN A 164 -16.47 25.28 -16.06
C GLN A 164 -14.94 25.19 -15.81
N GLN A 165 -14.22 26.33 -15.93
CA GLN A 165 -12.82 26.40 -15.56
C GLN A 165 -12.59 26.07 -14.07
N ALA A 166 -13.47 26.58 -13.19
CA ALA A 166 -13.43 26.27 -11.76
C ALA A 166 -13.65 24.78 -11.48
N VAL A 167 -14.56 24.12 -12.21
CA VAL A 167 -14.80 22.67 -12.12
C VAL A 167 -13.53 21.88 -12.47
N ILE A 168 -12.86 22.24 -13.55
CA ILE A 168 -11.62 21.59 -13.99
C ILE A 168 -10.51 21.77 -12.94
N LEU A 169 -10.32 22.98 -12.41
CA LEU A 169 -9.31 23.25 -11.40
C LEU A 169 -9.59 22.55 -10.07
N THR A 170 -10.84 22.38 -9.69
CA THR A 170 -11.17 21.63 -8.46
C THR A 170 -10.89 20.14 -8.59
N GLN A 171 -11.04 19.54 -9.77
CA GLN A 171 -10.59 18.17 -10.03
C GLN A 171 -9.06 18.05 -9.92
N CYS A 172 -8.32 19.00 -10.49
CA CYS A 172 -6.86 19.07 -10.34
C CYS A 172 -6.46 19.18 -8.85
N LEU A 173 -7.14 20.02 -8.06
CA LEU A 173 -6.91 20.14 -6.63
C LEU A 173 -7.24 18.83 -5.87
N ALA A 174 -8.26 18.11 -6.28
CA ALA A 174 -8.60 16.81 -5.72
C ALA A 174 -7.50 15.77 -5.96
N ILE A 175 -6.94 15.75 -7.16
CA ILE A 175 -5.80 14.87 -7.50
C ILE A 175 -4.58 15.24 -6.65
N GLU A 176 -4.24 16.53 -6.53
CA GLU A 176 -3.13 16.99 -5.69
C GLU A 176 -3.27 16.51 -4.24
N LYS A 177 -4.47 16.62 -3.67
CA LYS A 177 -4.71 16.21 -2.28
C LYS A 177 -4.73 14.70 -2.07
N ARG A 178 -5.17 13.91 -3.06
CA ARG A 178 -5.10 12.44 -3.01
C ARG A 178 -3.67 11.92 -3.16
N ALA A 179 -2.91 12.54 -4.04
CA ALA A 179 -1.63 12.04 -4.52
C ALA A 179 -0.42 12.65 -3.82
N ARG A 180 -0.50 13.00 -2.52
CA ARG A 180 0.59 13.67 -1.80
C ARG A 180 1.93 12.94 -1.85
N SER A 181 1.92 11.61 -1.95
CA SER A 181 3.11 10.75 -1.95
C SER A 181 3.36 10.00 -3.25
N ASP A 182 2.44 10.03 -4.21
CA ASP A 182 2.55 9.27 -5.46
C ASP A 182 2.87 10.20 -6.66
N GLU A 183 4.09 10.10 -7.17
CA GLU A 183 4.53 10.87 -8.33
C GLU A 183 3.77 10.50 -9.61
N LEU A 184 3.33 9.25 -9.76
CA LEU A 184 2.59 8.80 -10.96
C LEU A 184 1.20 9.41 -11.02
N GLN A 185 0.46 9.43 -9.92
CA GLN A 185 -0.86 10.05 -9.86
C GLN A 185 -0.80 11.57 -10.10
N ARG A 186 0.28 12.24 -9.72
CA ARG A 186 0.48 13.67 -10.01
C ARG A 186 0.61 13.97 -11.50
N TRP A 187 0.95 12.99 -12.34
CA TRP A 187 0.94 13.18 -13.79
C TRP A 187 -0.47 13.43 -14.34
N GLU A 188 -1.50 12.94 -13.66
CA GLU A 188 -2.89 13.20 -14.02
C GLU A 188 -3.28 14.68 -13.89
N MET A 189 -2.52 15.49 -13.13
CA MET A 189 -2.77 16.95 -13.01
C MET A 189 -2.46 17.72 -14.29
N ALA A 190 -1.50 17.26 -15.08
CA ALA A 190 -1.01 17.99 -16.25
C ALA A 190 -2.11 18.38 -17.25
N PRO A 191 -3.00 17.47 -17.72
CA PRO A 191 -4.04 17.79 -18.67
C PRO A 191 -5.02 18.86 -18.18
N TYR A 192 -5.31 18.87 -16.88
CA TYR A 192 -6.22 19.87 -16.27
C TYR A 192 -5.58 21.26 -16.25
N ILE A 193 -4.29 21.34 -15.91
CA ILE A 193 -3.51 22.57 -15.90
C ILE A 193 -3.40 23.12 -17.33
N GLU A 194 -3.07 22.25 -18.30
CA GLU A 194 -2.92 22.61 -19.71
C GLU A 194 -4.23 23.11 -20.34
N ALA A 195 -5.36 22.48 -19.95
CA ALA A 195 -6.68 22.90 -20.41
C ALA A 195 -7.03 24.33 -19.98
N ILE A 196 -6.62 24.78 -18.80
CA ILE A 196 -6.87 26.15 -18.33
C ILE A 196 -5.85 27.14 -18.90
N ASP A 197 -4.61 26.73 -19.04
CA ASP A 197 -3.56 27.59 -19.65
C ASP A 197 -3.84 27.95 -21.10
N SER A 198 -4.48 27.05 -21.83
CA SER A 198 -4.86 27.26 -23.24
C SER A 198 -6.04 28.24 -23.40
N GLN A 199 -6.75 28.59 -22.30
CA GLN A 199 -7.89 29.50 -22.37
C GLN A 199 -7.44 30.93 -22.66
N GLN A 200 -8.05 31.57 -23.65
CA GLN A 200 -7.78 32.96 -24.01
C GLN A 200 -8.27 33.96 -22.95
N SER A 201 -9.32 33.61 -22.22
CA SER A 201 -9.90 34.44 -21.17
C SER A 201 -10.18 33.61 -19.93
N SER A 202 -9.46 33.88 -18.86
CA SER A 202 -9.65 33.28 -17.55
C SER A 202 -9.72 34.38 -16.48
N PRO A 203 -10.66 34.29 -15.53
CA PRO A 203 -10.67 35.20 -14.39
C PRO A 203 -9.37 35.12 -13.59
N PHE A 204 -8.86 36.26 -13.14
CA PHE A 204 -7.59 36.37 -12.41
C PHE A 204 -7.44 35.34 -11.26
N PRO A 205 -8.47 35.10 -10.39
CA PRO A 205 -8.33 34.10 -9.32
C PRO A 205 -8.16 32.66 -9.83
N LEU A 206 -8.82 32.30 -10.95
CA LEU A 206 -8.70 30.95 -11.53
C LEU A 206 -7.35 30.76 -12.20
N GLN A 207 -6.85 31.79 -12.89
CA GLN A 207 -5.53 31.77 -13.49
C GLN A 207 -4.44 31.65 -12.41
N HIS A 208 -4.56 32.39 -11.32
CA HIS A 208 -3.65 32.31 -10.18
C HIS A 208 -3.66 30.93 -9.53
N LEU A 209 -4.85 30.33 -9.34
CA LEU A 209 -4.98 28.97 -8.80
C LEU A 209 -4.33 27.95 -9.75
N CYS A 210 -4.50 28.10 -11.06
CA CYS A 210 -3.84 27.26 -12.06
C CYS A 210 -2.31 27.36 -11.95
N ASP A 211 -1.78 28.58 -11.84
CA ASP A 211 -0.35 28.81 -11.67
C ASP A 211 0.18 28.18 -10.37
N ILE A 212 -0.53 28.28 -9.27
CA ILE A 212 -0.17 27.64 -7.99
C ILE A 212 -0.14 26.11 -8.13
N LEU A 213 -1.16 25.51 -8.74
CA LEU A 213 -1.22 24.07 -8.96
C LEU A 213 -0.10 23.60 -9.88
N ARG A 214 0.24 24.38 -10.92
CA ARG A 214 1.38 24.14 -11.79
C ARG A 214 2.69 24.16 -11.02
N ILE A 215 2.93 25.19 -10.23
CA ILE A 215 4.13 25.35 -9.43
C ILE A 215 4.29 24.15 -8.47
N ARG A 216 3.24 23.75 -7.78
CA ARG A 216 3.24 22.59 -6.90
C ARG A 216 3.53 21.29 -7.65
N TRP A 217 2.96 21.13 -8.85
CA TRP A 217 3.23 20.00 -9.73
C TRP A 217 4.67 19.97 -10.23
N GLU A 218 5.23 21.11 -10.66
CA GLU A 218 6.58 21.23 -11.17
C GLU A 218 7.66 21.18 -10.08
N SER A 219 7.36 21.66 -8.87
CA SER A 219 8.29 21.70 -7.73
C SER A 219 8.73 20.31 -7.28
N THR A 220 7.93 19.28 -7.54
CA THR A 220 8.24 17.89 -7.18
C THR A 220 9.26 17.24 -8.10
N ARG A 221 9.60 17.86 -9.22
CA ARG A 221 10.48 17.32 -10.25
C ARG A 221 11.81 18.05 -10.30
N GLY A 222 12.90 17.31 -10.25
CA GLY A 222 14.25 17.91 -10.25
C GLY A 222 14.51 18.86 -11.40
N ARG A 223 14.01 18.55 -12.62
CA ARG A 223 14.26 19.35 -13.84
C ARG A 223 13.46 20.66 -13.90
N THR A 224 12.24 20.68 -13.36
CA THR A 224 11.35 21.86 -13.44
C THR A 224 11.30 22.68 -12.16
N LYS A 225 11.98 22.22 -11.11
CA LYS A 225 12.00 22.86 -9.80
C LYS A 225 12.46 24.32 -9.83
N GLN A 226 13.50 24.61 -10.63
CA GLN A 226 14.01 25.97 -10.77
C GLN A 226 13.01 26.89 -11.47
N ARG A 227 12.29 26.39 -12.48
CA ARG A 227 11.19 27.13 -13.13
C ARG A 227 10.04 27.41 -12.17
N ALA A 228 9.67 26.42 -11.36
CA ALA A 228 8.63 26.59 -10.34
C ALA A 228 8.99 27.71 -9.35
N LEU A 229 10.23 27.77 -8.89
CA LEU A 229 10.72 28.85 -8.01
C LEU A 229 10.61 30.23 -8.68
N LEU A 230 11.06 30.36 -9.95
CA LEU A 230 10.95 31.63 -10.70
C LEU A 230 9.49 32.06 -10.92
N MET A 231 8.59 31.12 -11.15
CA MET A 231 7.15 31.41 -11.27
C MET A 231 6.55 31.90 -9.95
N MET A 232 6.95 31.36 -8.82
CA MET A 232 6.49 31.81 -7.52
C MET A 232 6.91 33.22 -7.17
N ASP A 233 8.15 33.59 -7.47
CA ASP A 233 8.66 34.94 -7.28
C ASP A 233 7.82 35.96 -8.09
N LYS A 234 7.47 35.62 -9.33
CA LYS A 234 6.60 36.46 -10.20
C LYS A 234 5.17 36.62 -9.67
N LEU A 235 4.63 35.64 -8.94
CA LEU A 235 3.24 35.66 -8.45
C LEU A 235 3.07 36.41 -7.14
N PHE A 236 4.12 36.94 -6.52
CA PHE A 236 4.08 37.62 -5.22
C PHE A 236 3.41 36.81 -4.09
N LEU A 237 3.44 35.48 -4.17
CA LEU A 237 2.91 34.57 -3.18
C LEU A 237 3.99 34.24 -2.12
N PHE A 238 4.46 35.26 -1.41
CA PHE A 238 5.62 35.15 -0.52
C PHE A 238 5.49 34.05 0.55
N ARG A 239 4.29 33.79 1.07
CA ARG A 239 4.09 32.72 2.04
C ARG A 239 4.26 31.34 1.41
N GLU A 240 3.57 31.07 0.30
CA GLU A 240 3.66 29.81 -0.45
C GLU A 240 5.09 29.63 -1.02
N TYR A 241 5.73 30.72 -1.40
CA TYR A 241 7.13 30.75 -1.79
C TYR A 241 8.06 30.31 -0.66
N GLY A 242 7.86 30.84 0.55
CA GLY A 242 8.60 30.40 1.74
C GLY A 242 8.39 28.92 2.04
N ASP A 243 7.13 28.43 1.99
CA ASP A 243 6.79 27.02 2.22
C ASP A 243 7.44 26.12 1.15
N LEU A 244 7.50 26.57 -0.10
CA LEU A 244 8.18 25.84 -1.17
C LEU A 244 9.70 25.84 -0.99
N LEU A 245 10.31 26.96 -0.64
CA LEU A 245 11.74 27.03 -0.33
C LEU A 245 12.12 26.03 0.76
N VAL A 246 11.29 25.90 1.81
CA VAL A 246 11.48 24.90 2.86
C VAL A 246 11.41 23.50 2.29
N SER A 247 10.42 23.19 1.46
CA SER A 247 10.27 21.88 0.81
C SER A 247 11.42 21.54 -0.12
N CYS A 248 12.04 22.57 -0.70
CA CYS A 248 13.23 22.48 -1.55
C CYS A 248 14.54 22.34 -0.76
N GLY A 249 14.49 22.44 0.58
CA GLY A 249 15.68 22.45 1.42
C GLY A 249 16.45 23.77 1.45
N LEU A 250 15.94 24.84 0.79
CA LEU A 250 16.52 26.20 0.78
C LEU A 250 16.06 26.99 2.02
N ILE A 251 16.28 26.42 3.20
CA ILE A 251 15.74 26.94 4.46
C ILE A 251 16.29 28.33 4.78
N GLY A 252 17.56 28.62 4.42
CA GLY A 252 18.18 29.92 4.65
C GLY A 252 17.52 31.08 3.91
N GLU A 253 17.01 30.83 2.70
CA GLU A 253 16.25 31.81 1.92
C GLU A 253 14.82 31.94 2.44
N ALA A 254 14.20 30.83 2.83
CA ALA A 254 12.88 30.84 3.45
C ALA A 254 12.82 31.65 4.73
N VAL A 255 13.88 31.61 5.54
CA VAL A 255 14.00 32.41 6.77
C VAL A 255 13.85 33.91 6.48
N LYS A 256 14.53 34.42 5.45
CA LYS A 256 14.45 35.83 5.07
C LYS A 256 13.02 36.22 4.68
N VAL A 257 12.38 35.39 3.85
CA VAL A 257 10.99 35.61 3.42
C VAL A 257 10.03 35.64 4.62
N TYR A 258 10.21 34.74 5.59
CA TYR A 258 9.35 34.71 6.77
C TYR A 258 9.66 35.83 7.78
N GLU A 259 10.91 36.32 7.85
CA GLU A 259 11.29 37.52 8.61
C GLU A 259 10.59 38.75 8.03
N ASP A 260 10.66 38.94 6.71
CA ASP A 260 10.02 40.06 6.00
C ASP A 260 8.48 40.07 6.16
N LEU A 261 7.88 38.89 6.25
CA LEU A 261 6.43 38.71 6.42
C LEU A 261 5.98 38.65 7.88
N GLU A 262 6.87 38.72 8.84
CA GLU A 262 6.61 38.54 10.29
C GLU A 262 5.85 37.22 10.61
N LEU A 263 6.10 36.15 9.84
CA LEU A 263 5.49 34.83 10.04
C LEU A 263 6.28 34.01 11.07
N TRP A 264 6.14 34.38 12.32
CA TRP A 264 6.92 33.85 13.44
C TRP A 264 6.82 32.35 13.64
N ASP A 265 5.65 31.75 13.45
CA ASP A 265 5.47 30.31 13.57
C ASP A 265 6.30 29.54 12.53
N ASN A 266 6.32 30.02 11.27
CA ASN A 266 7.11 29.46 10.18
C ASN A 266 8.62 29.67 10.43
N LEU A 267 8.99 30.82 10.95
CA LEU A 267 10.38 31.13 11.31
C LEU A 267 10.91 30.23 12.42
N ILE A 268 10.13 30.00 13.49
CA ILE A 268 10.46 29.05 14.56
C ILE A 268 10.62 27.64 13.97
N TYR A 269 9.75 27.25 13.04
CA TYR A 269 9.85 25.96 12.36
C TYR A 269 11.15 25.84 11.54
N CYS A 270 11.53 26.88 10.79
CA CYS A 270 12.79 26.92 10.04
C CYS A 270 14.02 26.83 10.95
N TYR A 271 14.05 27.56 12.06
CA TYR A 271 15.15 27.45 13.03
C TYR A 271 15.26 26.06 13.65
N ARG A 272 14.13 25.35 13.86
CA ARG A 272 14.14 23.96 14.31
C ARG A 272 14.73 23.02 13.25
N LEU A 273 14.36 23.20 11.98
CA LEU A 273 14.92 22.40 10.88
C LEU A 273 16.44 22.62 10.70
N MET A 274 16.92 23.86 10.95
CA MET A 274 18.35 24.19 10.92
C MET A 274 19.10 23.81 12.21
N GLU A 275 18.42 23.19 13.18
CA GLU A 275 18.96 22.87 14.51
C GLU A 275 19.47 24.08 15.30
N LYS A 276 19.10 25.30 14.92
CA LYS A 276 19.46 26.55 15.62
C LYS A 276 18.56 26.78 16.84
N LYS A 277 18.63 25.86 17.80
CA LYS A 277 17.76 25.86 19.00
C LYS A 277 17.85 27.15 19.81
N ALA A 278 19.05 27.71 19.96
CA ALA A 278 19.25 28.96 20.74
C ALA A 278 18.48 30.14 20.12
N ALA A 279 18.59 30.35 18.80
CA ALA A 279 17.88 31.42 18.11
C ALA A 279 16.34 31.22 18.17
N ALA A 280 15.88 29.98 18.04
CA ALA A 280 14.45 29.67 18.19
C ALA A 280 13.94 30.02 19.61
N VAL A 281 14.70 29.66 20.65
CA VAL A 281 14.34 29.97 22.06
C VAL A 281 14.32 31.47 22.32
N GLU A 282 15.30 32.22 21.84
CA GLU A 282 15.36 33.69 21.98
C GLU A 282 14.15 34.36 21.30
N LEU A 283 13.84 33.95 20.07
CA LEU A 283 12.69 34.45 19.34
C LEU A 283 11.38 34.16 20.08
N ILE A 284 11.18 32.90 20.53
CA ILE A 284 9.98 32.52 21.27
C ILE A 284 9.86 33.32 22.59
N LYS A 285 10.95 33.48 23.34
CA LYS A 285 10.95 34.28 24.58
C LYS A 285 10.63 35.75 24.34
N ALA A 286 11.17 36.35 23.27
CA ALA A 286 10.83 37.70 22.87
C ALA A 286 9.32 37.83 22.56
N ARG A 287 8.74 36.87 21.87
CA ARG A 287 7.31 36.88 21.59
C ARG A 287 6.44 36.56 22.80
N LEU A 288 6.91 35.74 23.74
CA LEU A 288 6.21 35.46 24.98
C LEU A 288 6.21 36.69 25.92
N SER A 289 7.20 37.58 25.84
CA SER A 289 7.17 38.83 26.58
C SER A 289 6.10 39.79 26.05
N GLU A 290 5.78 39.75 24.76
CA GLU A 290 4.70 40.53 24.17
C GLU A 290 3.31 39.86 24.37
N ARG A 291 3.27 38.52 24.29
CA ARG A 291 2.04 37.71 24.35
C ARG A 291 2.17 36.54 25.33
N PRO A 292 2.19 36.78 26.64
CA PRO A 292 2.42 35.74 27.65
C PRO A 292 1.32 34.68 27.75
N CYS A 293 0.11 35.02 27.25
CA CYS A 293 -1.06 34.17 27.28
C CYS A 293 -1.29 33.39 25.98
N ASP A 294 -0.30 33.27 25.09
CA ASP A 294 -0.44 32.47 23.85
C ASP A 294 0.02 31.01 24.08
N PRO A 295 -0.91 30.03 24.10
CA PRO A 295 -0.56 28.64 24.34
C PRO A 295 0.27 28.03 23.20
N ARG A 296 0.22 28.61 21.98
CA ARG A 296 1.00 28.13 20.83
C ARG A 296 2.49 28.37 21.03
N LEU A 297 2.84 29.55 21.52
CA LEU A 297 4.24 29.89 21.81
C LEU A 297 4.82 29.03 22.93
N TRP A 298 4.05 28.76 23.99
CA TRP A 298 4.44 27.82 25.04
C TRP A 298 4.66 26.39 24.50
N CYS A 299 3.77 25.90 23.63
CA CYS A 299 3.99 24.61 22.97
C CYS A 299 5.25 24.62 22.10
N SER A 300 5.50 25.69 21.36
CA SER A 300 6.69 25.82 20.50
C SER A 300 7.97 25.87 21.32
N LEU A 301 7.94 26.50 22.49
CA LEU A 301 9.06 26.50 23.46
C LEU A 301 9.34 25.08 23.97
N GLY A 302 8.30 24.34 24.34
CA GLY A 302 8.41 22.96 24.75
C GLY A 302 8.96 22.05 23.64
N ASP A 303 8.53 22.27 22.37
CA ASP A 303 9.03 21.51 21.23
C ASP A 303 10.53 21.73 20.97
N VAL A 304 11.07 22.90 21.26
CA VAL A 304 12.49 23.23 21.09
C VAL A 304 13.34 22.79 22.28
N THR A 305 12.84 23.00 23.50
CA THR A 305 13.56 22.70 24.75
C THR A 305 13.36 21.27 25.23
N SER A 306 12.33 20.57 24.73
CA SER A 306 11.88 19.26 25.22
C SER A 306 11.52 19.26 26.70
N ASP A 307 10.99 20.39 27.22
CA ASP A 307 10.59 20.57 28.62
C ASP A 307 9.07 20.49 28.76
N ASP A 308 8.61 19.47 29.50
CA ASP A 308 7.18 19.21 29.75
C ASP A 308 6.50 20.35 30.49
N LYS A 309 7.23 21.12 31.32
CA LYS A 309 6.68 22.26 32.05
C LYS A 309 6.12 23.34 31.12
N CYS A 310 6.72 23.48 29.93
CA CYS A 310 6.22 24.42 28.92
C CYS A 310 4.86 23.99 28.38
N TYR A 311 4.64 22.68 28.19
CA TYR A 311 3.34 22.16 27.75
C TYR A 311 2.28 22.22 28.87
N GLU A 312 2.70 21.97 30.13
CA GLU A 312 1.80 22.13 31.29
C GLU A 312 1.34 23.60 31.40
N LYS A 313 2.27 24.54 31.22
CA LYS A 313 1.95 25.97 31.22
C LYS A 313 1.05 26.37 30.03
N ALA A 314 1.23 25.73 28.85
CA ALA A 314 0.33 25.91 27.71
C ALA A 314 -1.09 25.41 28.04
N GLN A 315 -1.22 24.34 28.81
CA GLN A 315 -2.52 23.83 29.28
C GLN A 315 -3.18 24.78 30.28
N GLU A 316 -2.44 25.26 31.26
CA GLU A 316 -2.93 26.26 32.24
C GLU A 316 -3.47 27.51 31.54
N VAL A 317 -2.66 28.11 30.67
CA VAL A 317 -3.00 29.33 29.94
C VAL A 317 -4.19 29.13 29.01
N SER A 318 -4.35 27.95 28.38
CA SER A 318 -5.48 27.63 27.52
C SER A 318 -6.74 27.18 28.27
N GLY A 319 -6.71 27.06 29.60
CA GLY A 319 -7.80 26.47 30.39
C GLY A 319 -8.08 25.01 30.01
N ASN A 320 -7.02 24.23 29.82
CA ASN A 320 -7.04 22.82 29.41
C ASN A 320 -7.69 22.55 28.02
N LYS A 321 -7.67 23.55 27.12
CA LYS A 321 -8.25 23.45 25.78
C LYS A 321 -7.21 23.26 24.67
N SER A 322 -5.91 23.16 25.00
CA SER A 322 -4.83 23.00 24.02
C SER A 322 -4.61 21.52 23.64
N ALA A 323 -5.26 21.05 22.58
CA ALA A 323 -5.00 19.70 22.06
C ALA A 323 -3.53 19.45 21.68
N ARG A 324 -2.80 20.49 21.21
CA ARG A 324 -1.38 20.40 20.86
C ARG A 324 -0.51 20.10 22.09
N ALA A 325 -0.73 20.82 23.19
CA ALA A 325 -0.01 20.60 24.45
C ALA A 325 -0.29 19.19 25.00
N GLN A 326 -1.56 18.77 24.98
CA GLN A 326 -1.96 17.45 25.43
C GLN A 326 -1.26 16.32 24.63
N ARG A 327 -1.22 16.46 23.30
CA ARG A 327 -0.51 15.51 22.43
C ARG A 327 1.00 15.49 22.70
N ALA A 328 1.61 16.63 22.98
CA ALA A 328 3.03 16.70 23.30
C ALA A 328 3.35 16.01 24.63
N LEU A 329 2.56 16.26 25.67
CA LEU A 329 2.66 15.58 26.97
C LEU A 329 2.44 14.07 26.83
N ALA A 330 1.47 13.66 26.03
CA ALA A 330 1.21 12.25 25.76
C ALA A 330 2.40 11.55 25.09
N ARG A 331 3.04 12.20 24.11
CA ARG A 331 4.27 11.70 23.47
C ARG A 331 5.44 11.63 24.46
N SER A 332 5.60 12.65 25.29
CA SER A 332 6.64 12.68 26.31
C SER A 332 6.46 11.53 27.32
N ALA A 333 5.24 11.31 27.81
CA ALA A 333 4.91 10.19 28.69
C ALA A 333 5.19 8.82 28.01
N TYR A 334 4.84 8.68 26.72
CA TYR A 334 5.15 7.46 25.95
C TYR A 334 6.65 7.18 25.88
N ASN A 335 7.46 8.21 25.61
CA ASN A 335 8.91 8.09 25.51
C ASN A 335 9.56 7.74 26.86
N ARG A 336 8.96 8.15 27.98
CA ARG A 336 9.39 7.76 29.33
C ARG A 336 8.93 6.35 29.74
N GLY A 337 8.08 5.71 28.92
CA GLY A 337 7.53 4.39 29.24
C GLY A 337 6.29 4.43 30.14
N GLU A 338 5.74 5.59 30.43
CA GLU A 338 4.49 5.79 31.20
C GLU A 338 3.26 5.58 30.29
N TYR A 339 3.08 4.35 29.81
CA TYR A 339 2.12 4.06 28.73
C TYR A 339 0.65 4.27 29.14
N GLU A 340 0.28 4.02 30.40
CA GLU A 340 -1.07 4.28 30.90
C GLU A 340 -1.38 5.77 30.90
N LYS A 341 -0.48 6.58 31.47
CA LYS A 341 -0.62 8.04 31.47
C LYS A 341 -0.63 8.60 30.05
N SER A 342 0.23 8.08 29.16
CA SER A 342 0.24 8.46 27.76
C SER A 342 -1.11 8.17 27.08
N LYS A 343 -1.70 6.98 27.32
CA LYS A 343 -3.01 6.61 26.79
C LYS A 343 -4.10 7.60 27.24
N ASP A 344 -4.17 7.92 28.53
CA ASP A 344 -5.18 8.83 29.09
C ASP A 344 -5.04 10.25 28.52
N LEU A 345 -3.80 10.73 28.35
CA LEU A 345 -3.50 12.01 27.71
C LEU A 345 -3.89 12.02 26.23
N TRP A 346 -3.65 10.91 25.49
CA TRP A 346 -4.10 10.78 24.11
C TRP A 346 -5.63 10.74 23.99
N GLU A 347 -6.31 10.02 24.88
CA GLU A 347 -7.80 10.00 24.92
C GLU A 347 -8.36 11.42 25.10
N SER A 348 -7.80 12.18 26.05
CA SER A 348 -8.13 13.59 26.27
C SER A 348 -7.87 14.46 25.03
N ALA A 349 -6.73 14.27 24.39
CA ALA A 349 -6.37 15.01 23.19
C ALA A 349 -7.31 14.72 22.01
N MET A 350 -7.70 13.44 21.84
CA MET A 350 -8.62 13.01 20.79
C MET A 350 -10.08 13.44 21.06
N ALA A 351 -10.47 13.56 22.32
CA ALA A 351 -11.76 14.16 22.69
C ALA A 351 -11.86 15.63 22.26
N MET A 352 -10.75 16.38 22.31
CA MET A 352 -10.71 17.76 21.86
C MET A 352 -10.61 17.91 20.33
N ASN A 353 -9.88 17.01 19.66
CA ASN A 353 -9.71 17.02 18.21
C ASN A 353 -9.66 15.59 17.66
N SER A 354 -10.83 15.09 17.28
CA SER A 354 -11.02 13.73 16.78
C SER A 354 -10.59 13.53 15.31
N MET A 355 -10.29 14.60 14.56
CA MET A 355 -9.95 14.54 13.14
C MET A 355 -8.45 14.40 12.86
N TYR A 356 -7.67 13.97 13.83
CA TYR A 356 -6.22 13.83 13.72
C TYR A 356 -5.81 12.36 13.68
N PRO A 357 -5.55 11.77 12.49
CA PRO A 357 -5.30 10.33 12.33
C PRO A 357 -4.06 9.85 13.09
N ASP A 358 -2.96 10.63 13.07
CA ASP A 358 -1.73 10.28 13.81
C ASP A 358 -1.96 10.20 15.32
N GLY A 359 -2.91 10.98 15.85
CA GLY A 359 -3.27 10.92 17.25
C GLY A 359 -3.99 9.63 17.63
N TRP A 360 -4.89 9.15 16.77
CA TRP A 360 -5.54 7.87 16.95
C TRP A 360 -4.55 6.70 16.83
N PHE A 361 -3.60 6.80 15.90
CA PHE A 361 -2.50 5.84 15.79
C PHE A 361 -1.65 5.82 17.06
N ALA A 362 -1.26 6.99 17.58
CA ALA A 362 -0.45 7.10 18.80
C ALA A 362 -1.20 6.62 20.04
N LEU A 363 -2.52 6.89 20.14
CA LEU A 363 -3.39 6.32 21.17
C LEU A 363 -3.39 4.79 21.09
N GLY A 364 -3.58 4.23 19.89
CA GLY A 364 -3.53 2.79 19.65
C GLY A 364 -2.20 2.18 20.09
N ALA A 365 -1.08 2.84 19.76
CA ALA A 365 0.25 2.39 20.15
C ALA A 365 0.47 2.45 21.67
N ALA A 366 0.03 3.52 22.34
CA ALA A 366 0.11 3.65 23.79
C ALA A 366 -0.75 2.60 24.49
N ALA A 367 -1.99 2.41 24.06
CA ALA A 367 -2.90 1.40 24.58
C ALA A 367 -2.35 -0.03 24.39
N LEU A 368 -1.73 -0.32 23.24
CA LEU A 368 -1.08 -1.61 22.98
C LEU A 368 0.06 -1.89 23.96
N LYS A 369 0.93 -0.91 24.20
CA LYS A 369 2.03 -1.01 25.19
C LYS A 369 1.51 -1.14 26.62
N ALA A 370 0.42 -0.47 26.95
CA ALA A 370 -0.27 -0.58 28.22
C ALA A 370 -1.14 -1.85 28.35
N ARG A 371 -1.14 -2.73 27.32
CA ARG A 371 -1.90 -4.01 27.24
C ARG A 371 -3.42 -3.87 27.17
N TYR A 372 -3.94 -2.71 26.78
CA TYR A 372 -5.37 -2.48 26.54
C TYR A 372 -5.72 -2.80 25.07
N VAL A 373 -5.86 -4.09 24.76
CA VAL A 373 -6.04 -4.61 23.39
C VAL A 373 -7.25 -4.02 22.67
N GLU A 374 -8.39 -3.87 23.37
CA GLU A 374 -9.62 -3.32 22.78
C GLU A 374 -9.47 -1.85 22.41
N LYS A 375 -8.91 -1.05 23.32
CA LYS A 375 -8.65 0.37 23.07
C LYS A 375 -7.58 0.58 21.96
N ALA A 376 -6.59 -0.30 21.91
CA ALA A 376 -5.61 -0.28 20.84
C ALA A 376 -6.26 -0.54 19.48
N LEU A 377 -7.15 -1.52 19.41
CA LEU A 377 -7.89 -1.84 18.19
C LEU A 377 -8.80 -0.69 17.76
N ASP A 378 -9.54 -0.08 18.70
CA ASP A 378 -10.38 1.11 18.42
C ASP A 378 -9.54 2.28 17.89
N GLY A 379 -8.40 2.57 18.54
CA GLY A 379 -7.48 3.63 18.12
C GLY A 379 -6.96 3.43 16.69
N PHE A 380 -6.43 2.25 16.37
CA PHE A 380 -5.94 1.97 15.01
C PHE A 380 -7.07 1.92 13.99
N THR A 381 -8.26 1.42 14.34
CA THR A 381 -9.42 1.42 13.44
C THR A 381 -9.85 2.84 13.08
N ARG A 382 -9.88 3.75 14.05
CA ARG A 382 -10.19 5.17 13.78
C ARG A 382 -9.08 5.85 12.97
N ALA A 383 -7.82 5.47 13.21
CA ALA A 383 -6.71 5.98 12.40
C ALA A 383 -6.87 5.62 10.92
N VAL A 384 -7.22 4.37 10.58
CA VAL A 384 -7.42 3.95 9.18
C VAL A 384 -8.74 4.46 8.57
N GLN A 385 -9.75 4.78 9.39
CA GLN A 385 -10.97 5.44 8.92
C GLN A 385 -10.72 6.88 8.46
N LEU A 386 -9.77 7.57 9.11
CA LEU A 386 -9.37 8.93 8.77
C LEU A 386 -8.26 8.97 7.71
N ASP A 387 -7.36 8.00 7.74
CA ASP A 387 -6.24 7.84 6.81
C ASP A 387 -6.14 6.38 6.36
N PRO A 388 -6.88 5.99 5.30
CA PRO A 388 -6.86 4.62 4.77
C PRO A 388 -5.50 4.17 4.23
N GLU A 389 -4.60 5.11 3.90
CA GLU A 389 -3.27 4.82 3.37
C GLU A 389 -2.24 4.48 4.45
N ASN A 390 -2.63 4.49 5.72
CA ASN A 390 -1.75 4.13 6.83
C ASN A 390 -1.54 2.61 6.94
N GLY A 391 -0.61 2.08 6.17
CA GLY A 391 -0.27 0.65 6.16
C GLY A 391 0.26 0.12 7.50
N GLU A 392 0.81 0.98 8.37
CA GLU A 392 1.24 0.56 9.72
C GLU A 392 0.05 0.34 10.65
N ALA A 393 -0.95 1.20 10.56
CA ALA A 393 -2.18 1.03 11.33
C ALA A 393 -2.91 -0.26 10.90
N TRP A 394 -3.02 -0.54 9.60
CA TRP A 394 -3.57 -1.81 9.09
C TRP A 394 -2.79 -3.03 9.59
N ASN A 395 -1.47 -2.97 9.60
CA ASN A 395 -0.63 -4.04 10.15
C ASN A 395 -0.90 -4.26 11.66
N ASN A 396 -1.00 -3.19 12.42
CA ASN A 396 -1.26 -3.28 13.87
C ASN A 396 -2.65 -3.86 14.16
N ILE A 397 -3.67 -3.46 13.39
CA ILE A 397 -5.02 -4.07 13.44
C ILE A 397 -4.93 -5.57 13.16
N ALA A 398 -4.22 -5.97 12.12
CA ALA A 398 -4.04 -7.36 11.76
C ALA A 398 -3.36 -8.17 12.87
N CYS A 399 -2.28 -7.64 13.46
CA CYS A 399 -1.59 -8.28 14.58
C CYS A 399 -2.50 -8.42 15.81
N LEU A 400 -3.34 -7.41 16.11
CA LEU A 400 -4.30 -7.48 17.20
C LEU A 400 -5.40 -8.53 16.96
N HIS A 401 -5.87 -8.66 15.73
CA HIS A 401 -6.80 -9.73 15.36
C HIS A 401 -6.16 -11.12 15.46
N MET A 402 -4.86 -11.27 15.12
CA MET A 402 -4.13 -12.52 15.38
C MET A 402 -4.11 -12.89 16.86
N VAL A 403 -3.77 -11.92 17.74
CA VAL A 403 -3.77 -12.14 19.19
C VAL A 403 -5.15 -12.58 19.71
N LYS A 404 -6.21 -12.03 19.11
CA LYS A 404 -7.61 -12.40 19.42
C LYS A 404 -8.07 -13.70 18.73
N LYS A 405 -7.20 -14.39 17.99
CA LYS A 405 -7.52 -15.58 17.18
C LYS A 405 -8.63 -15.37 16.13
N LYS A 406 -8.82 -14.11 15.70
CA LYS A 406 -9.74 -13.73 14.63
C LYS A 406 -8.99 -13.72 13.29
N ASN A 407 -8.63 -14.93 12.80
CA ASN A 407 -7.72 -15.08 11.68
C ASN A 407 -8.30 -14.54 10.36
N LYS A 408 -9.64 -14.59 10.16
CA LYS A 408 -10.28 -14.06 8.95
C LYS A 408 -10.15 -12.54 8.86
N GLU A 409 -10.41 -11.83 9.94
CA GLU A 409 -10.26 -10.38 10.04
C GLU A 409 -8.78 -9.97 9.94
N ALA A 410 -7.89 -10.72 10.59
CA ALA A 410 -6.43 -10.50 10.47
C ALA A 410 -5.95 -10.62 9.02
N PHE A 411 -6.43 -11.61 8.29
CA PHE A 411 -6.09 -11.84 6.90
C PHE A 411 -6.48 -10.66 6.00
N ILE A 412 -7.71 -10.14 6.17
CA ILE A 412 -8.19 -8.97 5.41
C ILE A 412 -7.33 -7.76 5.73
N ALA A 413 -7.06 -7.50 7.01
CA ALA A 413 -6.28 -6.35 7.44
C ALA A 413 -4.81 -6.42 6.96
N PHE A 414 -4.16 -7.60 6.98
CA PHE A 414 -2.83 -7.77 6.38
C PHE A 414 -2.83 -7.56 4.88
N LYS A 415 -3.88 -7.99 4.17
CA LYS A 415 -3.99 -7.80 2.74
C LYS A 415 -4.03 -6.30 2.39
N GLU A 416 -4.77 -5.49 3.15
CA GLU A 416 -4.76 -4.04 2.99
C GLU A 416 -3.39 -3.42 3.35
N ALA A 417 -2.78 -3.82 4.47
CA ALA A 417 -1.44 -3.37 4.85
C ALA A 417 -0.39 -3.64 3.77
N LEU A 418 -0.43 -4.83 3.16
CA LEU A 418 0.51 -5.25 2.12
C LEU A 418 0.30 -4.57 0.76
N LYS A 419 -0.90 -4.04 0.46
CA LYS A 419 -1.10 -3.17 -0.70
C LYS A 419 -0.29 -1.88 -0.58
N LEU A 420 -0.19 -1.34 0.63
CA LEU A 420 0.43 -0.06 0.94
C LEU A 420 1.94 -0.19 1.23
N LYS A 421 2.33 -1.23 1.97
CA LYS A 421 3.73 -1.49 2.38
C LYS A 421 4.17 -2.88 1.95
N ARG A 422 4.66 -3.01 0.72
CA ARG A 422 5.10 -4.30 0.15
C ARG A 422 6.50 -4.72 0.59
N ASP A 423 7.30 -3.80 1.10
CA ASP A 423 8.73 -4.01 1.38
C ASP A 423 9.03 -4.53 2.79
N SER A 424 8.00 -4.78 3.61
CA SER A 424 8.15 -5.29 4.96
C SER A 424 8.07 -6.83 4.98
N TRP A 425 9.21 -7.50 5.11
CA TRP A 425 9.26 -8.96 5.24
C TRP A 425 8.51 -9.46 6.48
N GLN A 426 8.46 -8.67 7.58
CA GLN A 426 7.73 -9.02 8.80
C GLN A 426 6.22 -9.12 8.56
N MET A 427 5.66 -8.19 7.77
CA MET A 427 4.25 -8.23 7.40
C MET A 427 3.94 -9.47 6.56
N TRP A 428 4.82 -9.81 5.60
CA TRP A 428 4.66 -11.03 4.79
C TRP A 428 4.78 -12.30 5.62
N GLU A 429 5.68 -12.33 6.63
CA GLU A 429 5.82 -13.46 7.54
C GLU A 429 4.55 -13.66 8.37
N ASN A 430 4.00 -12.61 8.98
CA ASN A 430 2.75 -12.67 9.73
C ASN A 430 1.56 -13.05 8.84
N PHE A 431 1.50 -12.48 7.63
CA PHE A 431 0.46 -12.81 6.65
C PHE A 431 0.52 -14.30 6.25
N SER A 432 1.72 -14.87 6.06
CA SER A 432 1.87 -16.28 5.69
C SER A 432 1.30 -17.21 6.77
N ARG A 433 1.54 -16.90 8.05
CA ARG A 433 0.99 -17.66 9.18
C ARG A 433 -0.53 -17.59 9.23
N VAL A 434 -1.09 -16.38 9.12
CA VAL A 434 -2.54 -16.19 9.13
C VAL A 434 -3.22 -16.84 7.93
N ALA A 435 -2.62 -16.75 6.75
CA ALA A 435 -3.13 -17.40 5.55
C ALA A 435 -3.16 -18.93 5.70
N ALA A 436 -2.13 -19.52 6.29
CA ALA A 436 -2.09 -20.95 6.60
C ALA A 436 -3.13 -21.34 7.66
N ASP A 437 -3.32 -20.52 8.69
CA ASP A 437 -4.34 -20.77 9.74
C ASP A 437 -5.78 -20.76 9.22
N ILE A 438 -6.03 -20.05 8.13
CA ILE A 438 -7.35 -20.01 7.45
C ILE A 438 -7.47 -21.16 6.42
N GLY A 439 -6.37 -21.85 6.10
CA GLY A 439 -6.33 -22.88 5.06
C GLY A 439 -6.04 -22.35 3.65
N ASN A 440 -5.70 -21.06 3.52
CA ASN A 440 -5.31 -20.49 2.22
C ASN A 440 -3.80 -20.71 1.95
N PHE A 441 -3.45 -21.96 1.66
CA PHE A 441 -2.06 -22.38 1.50
C PHE A 441 -1.37 -21.78 0.27
N SER A 442 -2.12 -21.48 -0.79
CA SER A 442 -1.58 -20.85 -1.99
C SER A 442 -1.00 -19.46 -1.69
N GLN A 443 -1.77 -18.61 -1.03
CA GLN A 443 -1.30 -17.27 -0.65
C GLN A 443 -0.23 -17.33 0.46
N ALA A 444 -0.32 -18.31 1.37
CA ALA A 444 0.70 -18.52 2.38
C ALA A 444 2.07 -18.86 1.74
N LEU A 445 2.12 -19.75 0.76
CA LEU A 445 3.34 -20.10 0.02
C LEU A 445 3.89 -18.92 -0.80
N GLU A 446 3.02 -18.14 -1.44
CA GLU A 446 3.43 -16.91 -2.13
C GLU A 446 4.10 -15.94 -1.15
N ALA A 447 3.54 -15.76 0.02
CA ALA A 447 4.09 -14.91 1.06
C ALA A 447 5.45 -15.43 1.57
N VAL A 448 5.58 -16.72 1.83
CA VAL A 448 6.87 -17.35 2.19
C VAL A 448 7.92 -17.12 1.10
N GLN A 449 7.55 -17.27 -0.17
CA GLN A 449 8.46 -17.01 -1.29
C GLN A 449 8.94 -15.55 -1.32
N LYS A 450 8.05 -14.59 -1.02
CA LYS A 450 8.41 -13.17 -0.92
C LYS A 450 9.35 -12.90 0.26
N VAL A 451 9.08 -13.49 1.44
CA VAL A 451 9.98 -13.38 2.61
C VAL A 451 11.38 -13.92 2.28
N LEU A 452 11.47 -15.06 1.63
CA LEU A 452 12.75 -15.65 1.21
C LEU A 452 13.53 -14.74 0.25
N ASN A 453 12.84 -14.14 -0.71
CA ASN A 453 13.45 -13.23 -1.68
C ASN A 453 13.96 -11.94 -1.00
N MET A 454 13.16 -11.33 -0.14
CA MET A 454 13.49 -10.09 0.58
C MET A 454 14.64 -10.29 1.57
N THR A 455 14.64 -11.41 2.30
CA THR A 455 15.64 -11.70 3.35
C THR A 455 16.90 -12.40 2.80
N LYS A 456 17.02 -12.53 1.47
CA LYS A 456 18.09 -13.29 0.82
C LYS A 456 18.23 -14.68 1.44
N LYS A 457 17.10 -15.32 1.72
CA LYS A 457 16.97 -16.69 2.28
C LYS A 457 17.50 -16.86 3.71
N LYS A 458 17.66 -15.78 4.47
CA LYS A 458 18.12 -15.86 5.88
C LYS A 458 17.00 -16.16 6.87
N ARG A 459 15.75 -15.90 6.52
CA ARG A 459 14.58 -16.13 7.36
C ARG A 459 13.72 -17.24 6.74
N ILE A 460 13.57 -18.33 7.48
CA ILE A 460 12.80 -19.51 7.08
C ILE A 460 11.95 -19.89 8.27
N ASP A 461 10.63 -19.93 8.06
CA ASP A 461 9.67 -20.44 9.04
C ASP A 461 9.50 -21.95 8.78
N VAL A 462 10.31 -22.74 9.49
CA VAL A 462 10.35 -24.21 9.36
C VAL A 462 9.03 -24.81 9.83
N GLU A 463 8.48 -24.30 10.94
CA GLU A 463 7.24 -24.78 11.56
C GLU A 463 6.04 -24.60 10.60
N LEU A 464 5.96 -23.46 9.93
CA LEU A 464 4.93 -23.20 8.94
C LEU A 464 5.03 -24.18 7.74
N LEU A 465 6.25 -24.41 7.23
CA LEU A 465 6.45 -25.35 6.13
C LEU A 465 6.14 -26.80 6.55
N GLU A 466 6.43 -27.16 7.78
CA GLU A 466 6.11 -28.47 8.32
C GLU A 466 4.60 -28.68 8.41
N ARG A 467 3.85 -27.72 8.97
CA ARG A 467 2.38 -27.75 9.02
C ARG A 467 1.76 -27.87 7.62
N MET A 468 2.30 -27.14 6.65
CA MET A 468 1.83 -27.23 5.26
C MET A 468 2.07 -28.61 4.65
N LEU A 469 3.24 -29.21 4.90
CA LEU A 469 3.52 -30.56 4.42
C LEU A 469 2.62 -31.59 5.10
N GLN A 470 2.36 -31.50 6.40
CA GLN A 470 1.44 -32.38 7.11
C GLN A 470 0.02 -32.32 6.51
N GLU A 471 -0.46 -31.13 6.20
CA GLU A 471 -1.76 -30.95 5.57
C GLU A 471 -1.80 -31.56 4.16
N LEU A 472 -0.73 -31.40 3.36
CA LEU A 472 -0.62 -32.00 2.05
C LEU A 472 -0.57 -33.55 2.11
N GLU A 473 0.14 -34.10 3.11
CA GLU A 473 0.17 -35.55 3.39
C GLU A 473 -1.23 -36.07 3.73
N LEU A 474 -1.99 -35.36 4.55
CA LEU A 474 -3.38 -35.71 4.88
C LEU A 474 -4.29 -35.67 3.66
N ARG A 475 -4.21 -34.62 2.83
CA ARG A 475 -5.02 -34.49 1.62
C ARG A 475 -4.74 -35.59 0.59
N THR A 476 -3.46 -35.95 0.43
CA THR A 476 -3.07 -37.05 -0.46
C THR A 476 -3.51 -38.43 0.08
N ALA A 477 -3.49 -38.62 1.40
CA ALA A 477 -3.94 -39.87 2.02
C ALA A 477 -5.46 -40.05 1.90
N THR A 478 -6.26 -38.97 2.06
CA THR A 478 -7.72 -39.02 1.92
C THR A 478 -8.13 -39.32 0.47
N SER A 479 -7.51 -38.68 -0.52
CA SER A 479 -7.80 -38.96 -1.94
C SER A 479 -7.48 -40.41 -2.33
N HIS A 480 -6.39 -40.99 -1.80
CA HIS A 480 -6.09 -42.41 -2.03
C HIS A 480 -7.07 -43.37 -1.34
N SER A 481 -7.58 -43.02 -0.16
CA SER A 481 -8.57 -43.82 0.59
C SER A 481 -9.92 -43.84 -0.12
N GLU A 482 -10.36 -42.72 -0.66
CA GLU A 482 -11.62 -42.61 -1.43
C GLU A 482 -11.55 -43.36 -2.77
N CYS A 483 -10.43 -43.28 -3.48
CA CYS A 483 -10.21 -44.06 -4.69
C CYS A 483 -10.21 -45.59 -4.46
N ASN A 484 -9.68 -46.04 -3.31
CA ASN A 484 -9.69 -47.47 -2.98
C ASN A 484 -11.08 -47.96 -2.57
N ALA A 485 -11.83 -47.15 -1.80
CA ALA A 485 -13.20 -47.44 -1.41
C ALA A 485 -14.17 -47.54 -2.62
N LEU A 486 -13.92 -46.75 -3.67
CA LEU A 486 -14.66 -46.82 -4.94
C LEU A 486 -14.28 -48.04 -5.77
N ARG A 487 -13.04 -48.55 -5.67
CA ARG A 487 -12.64 -49.80 -6.35
C ARG A 487 -13.20 -51.06 -5.67
N ASP A 488 -13.21 -51.08 -4.33
CA ASP A 488 -13.76 -52.22 -3.60
C ASP A 488 -15.30 -52.31 -3.70
N SER A 489 -15.99 -51.20 -3.99
CA SER A 489 -17.43 -51.21 -4.26
C SER A 489 -17.80 -51.61 -5.69
N SER A 490 -16.86 -51.61 -6.64
CA SER A 490 -17.11 -52.05 -8.02
C SER A 490 -17.00 -53.57 -8.23
N ASP A 491 -16.33 -54.29 -7.30
CA ASP A 491 -16.20 -55.76 -7.39
C ASP A 491 -17.33 -56.54 -6.70
N SER A 492 -18.33 -55.86 -6.09
CA SER A 492 -19.45 -56.49 -5.37
C SER A 492 -20.85 -56.21 -5.95
N ALA A 493 -20.95 -55.70 -7.17
CA ALA A 493 -22.26 -55.41 -7.79
C ALA A 493 -22.57 -56.31 -9.00
N GLU A 494 -22.86 -57.58 -8.77
CA GLU A 494 -23.81 -58.31 -9.60
C GLU A 494 -25.16 -58.46 -8.86
N ALA A 495 -26.23 -58.02 -9.55
CA ALA A 495 -27.65 -58.24 -9.30
C ALA A 495 -28.37 -57.27 -8.32
N GLY A 496 -29.18 -56.39 -8.91
CA GLY A 496 -30.29 -55.75 -8.20
C GLY A 496 -30.70 -54.39 -8.73
N SER A 497 -31.47 -54.36 -9.81
CA SER A 497 -32.12 -53.15 -10.34
C SER A 497 -32.96 -52.39 -9.30
N ASN A 498 -32.67 -51.13 -9.07
CA ASN A 498 -33.69 -50.09 -8.86
C ASN A 498 -33.12 -48.71 -9.10
N ILE A 499 -33.70 -48.04 -10.08
CA ILE A 499 -33.37 -46.72 -10.57
C ILE A 499 -33.83 -45.68 -9.56
N ILE A 500 -32.88 -44.94 -8.94
CA ILE A 500 -33.11 -43.61 -8.41
C ILE A 500 -32.06 -42.73 -9.07
N SER A 501 -32.53 -41.85 -9.96
CA SER A 501 -31.73 -40.83 -10.63
C SER A 501 -31.19 -39.79 -9.63
N VAL A 502 -29.93 -39.90 -9.34
CA VAL A 502 -29.14 -38.82 -8.71
C VAL A 502 -28.12 -38.39 -9.76
N ASP A 503 -28.14 -37.12 -10.14
CA ASP A 503 -27.24 -36.51 -11.13
C ASP A 503 -25.77 -36.75 -10.76
N PRO A 504 -24.95 -37.44 -11.59
CA PRO A 504 -23.55 -37.75 -11.27
C PRO A 504 -22.56 -36.65 -11.68
N LEU A 505 -23.03 -35.51 -12.17
CA LEU A 505 -22.16 -34.51 -12.83
C LEU A 505 -21.55 -33.41 -11.94
N THR A 506 -21.88 -33.36 -10.65
CA THR A 506 -21.38 -32.27 -9.77
C THR A 506 -20.30 -32.69 -8.75
N GLY A 507 -20.06 -34.00 -8.58
CA GLY A 507 -19.02 -34.52 -7.67
C GLY A 507 -17.65 -34.57 -8.31
N THR A 508 -17.54 -35.11 -9.50
CA THR A 508 -16.27 -35.38 -10.20
C THR A 508 -15.47 -34.13 -10.57
N ASP A 509 -16.11 -33.01 -10.87
CA ASP A 509 -15.42 -31.75 -11.21
C ASP A 509 -14.82 -31.06 -9.99
N LYS A 510 -15.44 -31.18 -8.82
CA LYS A 510 -14.91 -30.61 -7.56
C LYS A 510 -13.71 -31.40 -7.08
N ASP A 511 -13.75 -32.73 -7.16
CA ASP A 511 -12.66 -33.59 -6.71
C ASP A 511 -11.44 -33.43 -7.61
N LEU A 512 -11.61 -33.33 -8.91
CA LEU A 512 -10.55 -33.00 -9.86
C LEU A 512 -9.95 -31.61 -9.67
N ALA A 513 -10.75 -30.63 -9.21
CA ALA A 513 -10.25 -29.29 -8.90
C ALA A 513 -9.39 -29.29 -7.64
N ILE A 514 -9.81 -30.02 -6.59
CA ILE A 514 -9.06 -30.19 -5.32
C ILE A 514 -7.73 -30.91 -5.58
N GLU A 515 -7.75 -31.94 -6.41
CA GLU A 515 -6.55 -32.71 -6.77
C GLU A 515 -5.54 -31.84 -7.54
N ARG A 516 -5.99 -31.04 -8.52
CA ARG A 516 -5.13 -30.07 -9.23
C ARG A 516 -4.55 -29.01 -8.32
N GLU A 517 -5.37 -28.48 -7.39
CA GLU A 517 -4.89 -27.52 -6.39
C GLU A 517 -3.83 -28.14 -5.48
N THR A 518 -4.06 -29.37 -5.02
CA THR A 518 -3.10 -30.09 -4.17
C THR A 518 -1.78 -30.35 -4.90
N GLU A 519 -1.82 -30.78 -6.16
CA GLU A 519 -0.61 -30.95 -6.97
C GLU A 519 0.15 -29.63 -7.19
N HIS A 520 -0.57 -28.54 -7.46
CA HIS A 520 0.03 -27.20 -7.57
C HIS A 520 0.71 -26.76 -6.27
N LEU A 521 0.10 -27.04 -5.11
CA LEU A 521 0.67 -26.74 -3.79
C LEU A 521 1.94 -27.57 -3.54
N ILE A 522 1.92 -28.88 -3.87
CA ILE A 522 3.09 -29.77 -3.76
C ILE A 522 4.25 -29.23 -4.61
N GLN A 523 3.98 -28.79 -5.83
CA GLN A 523 4.99 -28.20 -6.72
C GLN A 523 5.55 -26.87 -6.15
N SER A 524 4.70 -26.04 -5.59
CA SER A 524 5.07 -24.74 -5.01
C SER A 524 5.94 -24.91 -3.75
N VAL A 525 5.58 -25.82 -2.84
CA VAL A 525 6.40 -26.19 -1.68
C VAL A 525 7.76 -26.71 -2.12
N GLY A 526 7.79 -27.58 -3.12
CA GLY A 526 9.03 -28.14 -3.65
C GLY A 526 9.95 -27.08 -4.28
N LYS A 527 9.38 -26.05 -4.92
CA LYS A 527 10.15 -24.92 -5.43
C LYS A 527 10.84 -24.15 -4.30
N ILE A 528 10.10 -23.88 -3.23
CA ILE A 528 10.60 -23.19 -2.04
C ILE A 528 11.70 -24.02 -1.37
N LEU A 529 11.45 -25.30 -1.09
CA LEU A 529 12.41 -26.19 -0.44
C LEU A 529 13.70 -26.34 -1.26
N ARG A 530 13.61 -26.52 -2.59
CA ARG A 530 14.79 -26.56 -3.48
C ARG A 530 15.61 -25.28 -3.39
N GLN A 531 14.94 -24.13 -3.38
CA GLN A 531 15.61 -22.83 -3.29
C GLN A 531 16.34 -22.65 -1.95
N ILE A 532 15.78 -23.18 -0.85
CA ILE A 532 16.40 -23.13 0.48
C ILE A 532 17.61 -24.07 0.54
N VAL A 533 17.44 -25.31 0.09
CA VAL A 533 18.47 -26.35 0.11
C VAL A 533 19.71 -25.96 -0.70
N GLN A 534 19.55 -25.27 -1.83
CA GLN A 534 20.66 -24.76 -2.64
C GLN A 534 21.55 -23.74 -1.90
N THR A 535 21.04 -23.09 -0.87
CA THR A 535 21.77 -22.06 -0.10
C THR A 535 22.39 -22.58 1.21
N GLY A 536 22.18 -23.86 1.54
CA GLY A 536 22.68 -24.49 2.76
C GLY A 536 21.55 -24.76 3.76
N GLY A 537 20.79 -25.84 3.56
CA GLY A 537 19.73 -26.28 4.48
C GLY A 537 20.28 -26.84 5.78
N ASN A 538 19.61 -26.53 6.91
CA ASN A 538 19.84 -27.22 8.19
C ASN A 538 19.20 -28.63 8.16
N ALA A 539 19.40 -29.41 9.21
CA ALA A 539 18.88 -30.78 9.31
C ALA A 539 17.35 -30.84 9.17
N GLU A 540 16.63 -29.87 9.73
CA GLU A 540 15.16 -29.80 9.69
C GLU A 540 14.67 -29.57 8.25
N ILE A 541 15.29 -28.68 7.50
CA ILE A 541 14.96 -28.41 6.10
C ILE A 541 15.22 -29.64 5.21
N TRP A 542 16.33 -30.36 5.44
CA TRP A 542 16.61 -31.62 4.71
C TRP A 542 15.52 -32.66 5.00
N GLY A 543 15.02 -32.71 6.25
CA GLY A 543 13.90 -33.58 6.61
C GLY A 543 12.60 -33.22 5.87
N LEU A 544 12.24 -31.91 5.80
CA LEU A 544 11.09 -31.46 5.04
C LEU A 544 11.23 -31.73 3.54
N TYR A 545 12.44 -31.57 3.00
CA TYR A 545 12.72 -31.87 1.60
C TYR A 545 12.59 -33.35 1.29
N ALA A 546 13.01 -34.23 2.22
CA ALA A 546 12.82 -35.68 2.09
C ALA A 546 11.32 -36.05 2.12
N ARG A 547 10.54 -35.50 3.05
CA ARG A 547 9.08 -35.74 3.11
C ARG A 547 8.39 -35.31 1.83
N TRP A 548 8.80 -34.15 1.26
CA TRP A 548 8.26 -33.69 -0.01
C TRP A 548 8.58 -34.64 -1.17
N HIS A 549 9.81 -35.20 -1.26
CA HIS A 549 10.15 -36.22 -2.27
C HIS A 549 9.38 -37.52 -2.07
N LYS A 550 9.10 -37.89 -0.80
CA LYS A 550 8.25 -39.04 -0.47
C LYS A 550 6.82 -38.88 -0.99
N LEU A 551 6.23 -37.67 -0.80
CA LEU A 551 4.92 -37.33 -1.37
C LEU A 551 4.88 -37.46 -2.90
N LYS A 552 5.97 -37.11 -3.58
CA LYS A 552 6.11 -37.28 -5.04
C LYS A 552 6.36 -38.72 -5.49
N GLY A 553 6.58 -39.65 -4.57
CA GLY A 553 6.96 -41.01 -4.89
C GLY A 553 8.42 -41.18 -5.35
N ASP A 554 9.25 -40.13 -5.29
CA ASP A 554 10.66 -40.16 -5.66
C ASP A 554 11.53 -40.62 -4.45
N LEU A 555 11.56 -41.92 -4.25
CA LEU A 555 12.28 -42.54 -3.12
C LEU A 555 13.78 -42.36 -3.21
N ALA A 556 14.33 -42.26 -4.43
CA ALA A 556 15.77 -42.09 -4.62
C ALA A 556 16.25 -40.74 -4.08
N MET A 557 15.60 -39.66 -4.47
CA MET A 557 15.89 -38.31 -3.97
C MET A 557 15.51 -38.16 -2.48
N CYS A 558 14.47 -38.87 -2.01
CA CYS A 558 14.11 -38.91 -0.61
C CYS A 558 15.23 -39.48 0.24
N SER A 559 15.85 -40.63 -0.18
CA SER A 559 16.95 -41.24 0.52
C SER A 559 18.21 -40.36 0.56
N GLU A 560 18.50 -39.66 -0.55
CA GLU A 560 19.61 -38.71 -0.60
C GLU A 560 19.40 -37.52 0.37
N ALA A 561 18.19 -36.98 0.42
CA ALA A 561 17.85 -35.90 1.33
C ALA A 561 17.94 -36.33 2.81
N LEU A 562 17.44 -37.52 3.16
CA LEU A 562 17.56 -38.08 4.51
C LEU A 562 19.03 -38.35 4.88
N LEU A 563 19.85 -38.80 3.95
CA LEU A 563 21.27 -38.97 4.20
C LEU A 563 21.95 -37.63 4.51
N LYS A 564 21.59 -36.56 3.81
CA LYS A 564 22.09 -35.21 4.10
C LYS A 564 21.56 -34.70 5.46
N GLN A 565 20.32 -35.02 5.83
CA GLN A 565 19.78 -34.74 7.14
C GLN A 565 20.57 -35.41 8.26
N VAL A 566 20.78 -36.70 8.13
CA VAL A 566 21.56 -37.50 9.09
C VAL A 566 22.97 -36.93 9.25
N ARG A 567 23.66 -36.63 8.13
CA ARG A 567 24.99 -36.02 8.15
C ARG A 567 25.00 -34.64 8.80
N SER A 568 23.95 -33.87 8.64
CA SER A 568 23.83 -32.55 9.24
C SER A 568 23.70 -32.59 10.77
N TYR A 569 23.21 -33.69 11.35
CA TYR A 569 23.23 -33.91 12.81
C TYR A 569 24.59 -34.35 13.32
N GLN A 570 25.44 -34.95 12.47
CA GLN A 570 26.77 -35.45 12.88
C GLN A 570 27.68 -34.27 13.27
N GLY A 571 28.25 -34.34 14.48
CA GLY A 571 29.19 -33.38 15.04
C GLY A 571 29.67 -33.87 16.41
N SER A 572 30.66 -33.20 16.99
CA SER A 572 31.28 -33.56 18.28
C SER A 572 30.31 -33.65 19.45
N ASP A 573 29.16 -32.96 19.37
CA ASP A 573 28.18 -32.86 20.45
C ASP A 573 27.01 -33.83 20.30
N LEU A 574 26.92 -34.56 19.16
CA LEU A 574 25.85 -35.53 18.90
C LEU A 574 25.77 -36.60 19.99
N TRP A 575 26.92 -37.11 20.41
CA TRP A 575 27.05 -38.21 21.37
C TRP A 575 27.06 -37.75 22.83
N LYS A 576 26.81 -36.47 23.10
CA LYS A 576 26.70 -35.87 24.44
C LYS A 576 25.29 -35.36 24.76
N ASP A 577 24.49 -35.01 23.75
CA ASP A 577 23.16 -34.42 23.87
C ASP A 577 22.09 -35.45 23.50
N LYS A 578 21.24 -35.80 24.49
CA LYS A 578 20.16 -36.78 24.34
C LYS A 578 19.13 -36.37 23.31
N ASP A 579 18.74 -35.07 23.29
CA ASP A 579 17.71 -34.59 22.37
C ASP A 579 18.21 -34.57 20.93
N ARG A 580 19.47 -34.22 20.76
CA ARG A 580 20.11 -34.26 19.42
C ARG A 580 20.27 -35.69 18.93
N PHE A 581 20.61 -36.62 19.82
CA PHE A 581 20.65 -38.04 19.52
C PHE A 581 19.28 -38.59 19.12
N ALA A 582 18.22 -38.22 19.82
CA ALA A 582 16.85 -38.64 19.49
C ALA A 582 16.44 -38.18 18.08
N LYS A 583 16.71 -36.91 17.72
CA LYS A 583 16.45 -36.38 16.37
C LYS A 583 17.26 -37.11 15.29
N PHE A 584 18.53 -37.39 15.57
CA PHE A 584 19.41 -38.16 14.68
C PHE A 584 18.92 -39.60 14.51
N ALA A 585 18.54 -40.28 15.60
CA ALA A 585 18.01 -41.64 15.59
C ALA A 585 16.73 -41.73 14.76
N HIS A 586 15.81 -40.81 14.95
CA HIS A 586 14.59 -40.73 14.14
C HIS A 586 14.89 -40.57 12.64
N ALA A 587 15.77 -39.64 12.29
CA ALA A 587 16.16 -39.44 10.87
C ALA A 587 16.87 -40.70 10.29
N SER A 588 17.66 -41.39 11.08
CA SER A 588 18.34 -42.65 10.69
C SER A 588 17.33 -43.78 10.45
N LEU A 589 16.33 -43.91 11.31
CA LEU A 589 15.25 -44.88 11.16
C LEU A 589 14.42 -44.62 9.90
N GLU A 590 14.06 -43.36 9.65
CA GLU A 590 13.32 -42.98 8.43
C GLU A 590 14.15 -43.28 7.16
N LEU A 591 15.46 -43.01 7.19
CA LEU A 591 16.38 -43.36 6.07
C LEU A 591 16.38 -44.87 5.81
N CYS A 592 16.44 -45.69 6.84
CA CYS A 592 16.45 -47.13 6.70
C CYS A 592 15.12 -47.69 6.19
N LYS A 593 13.99 -47.12 6.62
CA LYS A 593 12.66 -47.47 6.08
C LYS A 593 12.56 -47.15 4.59
N VAL A 594 13.08 -45.99 4.15
CA VAL A 594 13.12 -45.64 2.74
C VAL A 594 14.01 -46.56 1.92
N TYR A 595 15.18 -46.95 2.46
CA TYR A 595 16.02 -47.95 1.81
C TYR A 595 15.35 -49.31 1.69
N GLN A 596 14.62 -49.78 2.71
CA GLN A 596 13.82 -50.99 2.64
C GLN A 596 12.73 -50.91 1.58
N GLU A 597 12.08 -49.75 1.45
CA GLU A 597 11.04 -49.55 0.46
C GLU A 597 11.60 -49.51 -0.98
N ILE A 598 12.77 -48.87 -1.20
CA ILE A 598 13.48 -48.91 -2.48
C ILE A 598 13.87 -50.35 -2.83
N ALA A 599 14.41 -51.10 -1.86
CA ALA A 599 14.80 -52.47 -2.07
C ALA A 599 13.62 -53.38 -2.44
N ARG A 600 12.43 -53.18 -1.81
CA ARG A 600 11.21 -53.90 -2.15
C ARG A 600 10.73 -53.61 -3.57
N ARG A 601 10.84 -52.33 -4.02
CA ARG A 601 10.39 -51.93 -5.36
C ARG A 601 11.35 -52.37 -6.46
N ASN A 602 12.66 -52.27 -6.21
CA ASN A 602 13.67 -52.47 -7.25
C ASN A 602 14.37 -53.82 -7.15
N GLY A 603 14.08 -54.64 -6.12
CA GLY A 603 14.78 -55.92 -5.87
C GLY A 603 16.29 -55.77 -5.55
N SER A 604 16.75 -54.58 -5.24
CA SER A 604 18.14 -54.26 -5.05
C SER A 604 18.60 -54.54 -3.62
N ARG A 605 19.64 -55.37 -3.47
CA ARG A 605 20.28 -55.66 -2.15
C ARG A 605 21.28 -54.57 -1.69
N ARG A 606 21.61 -53.63 -2.57
CA ARG A 606 22.59 -52.58 -2.30
C ARG A 606 22.10 -51.62 -1.21
N GLU A 607 20.86 -51.19 -1.27
CA GLU A 607 20.24 -50.28 -0.32
C GLU A 607 20.06 -50.92 1.05
N LEU A 608 19.71 -52.20 1.10
CA LEU A 608 19.64 -52.96 2.37
C LEU A 608 21.04 -53.09 3.03
N SER A 609 22.10 -53.31 2.24
CA SER A 609 23.49 -53.35 2.76
C SER A 609 23.94 -51.99 3.26
N ALA A 610 23.51 -50.91 2.59
CA ALA A 610 23.78 -49.53 3.03
C ALA A 610 23.08 -49.21 4.35
N ALA A 611 21.82 -49.62 4.51
CA ALA A 611 21.05 -49.49 5.74
C ALA A 611 21.69 -50.24 6.90
N GLU A 612 22.05 -51.50 6.65
CA GLU A 612 22.73 -52.34 7.66
C GLU A 612 24.04 -51.70 8.15
N MET A 613 24.90 -51.27 7.22
CA MET A 613 26.16 -50.61 7.54
C MET A 613 25.95 -49.33 8.34
N HIS A 614 24.98 -48.52 7.96
CA HIS A 614 24.63 -47.28 8.66
C HIS A 614 24.17 -47.55 10.10
N LEU A 615 23.27 -48.52 10.30
CA LEU A 615 22.75 -48.87 11.63
C LEU A 615 23.81 -49.46 12.52
N LYS A 616 24.68 -50.39 12.00
CA LYS A 616 25.81 -50.95 12.74
C LYS A 616 26.80 -49.88 13.21
N ASN A 617 27.12 -48.90 12.35
CA ASN A 617 27.98 -47.78 12.71
C ASN A 617 27.34 -46.88 13.77
N THR A 618 26.06 -46.63 13.65
CA THR A 618 25.30 -45.84 14.64
C THR A 618 25.26 -46.49 16.00
N ILE A 619 24.96 -47.78 16.07
CA ILE A 619 24.91 -48.56 17.31
C ILE A 619 26.28 -48.55 18.00
N LYS A 620 27.39 -48.77 17.24
CA LYS A 620 28.75 -48.74 17.77
C LYS A 620 29.13 -47.40 18.39
N GLN A 621 28.63 -46.30 17.83
CA GLN A 621 28.93 -44.94 18.33
C GLN A 621 27.98 -44.49 19.45
N ALA A 622 26.78 -45.09 19.53
CA ALA A 622 25.71 -44.69 20.45
C ALA A 622 25.68 -45.52 21.75
N GLU A 623 26.76 -46.24 22.11
CA GLU A 623 26.80 -47.07 23.33
C GLU A 623 26.41 -46.33 24.61
N ALA A 624 26.72 -45.03 24.68
CA ALA A 624 26.33 -44.16 25.81
C ALA A 624 24.82 -44.02 26.00
N PHE A 625 24.02 -44.29 24.96
CA PHE A 625 22.55 -44.14 24.93
C PHE A 625 21.82 -45.48 24.91
N SER A 626 22.51 -46.61 25.27
CA SER A 626 21.95 -47.96 25.25
C SER A 626 20.63 -48.15 26.01
N ASN A 627 20.39 -47.33 27.01
CA ASN A 627 19.17 -47.37 27.84
C ASN A 627 18.02 -46.51 27.27
N THR A 628 18.17 -45.88 26.13
CA THR A 628 17.13 -45.03 25.51
C THR A 628 16.24 -45.87 24.59
N LYS A 629 14.98 -45.42 24.44
CA LYS A 629 14.02 -46.04 23.54
C LYS A 629 14.51 -45.97 22.09
N GLU A 630 15.05 -44.83 21.70
CA GLU A 630 15.57 -44.57 20.36
C GLU A 630 16.66 -45.53 19.96
N TYR A 631 17.52 -45.92 20.91
CA TYR A 631 18.56 -46.92 20.68
C TYR A 631 17.98 -48.33 20.45
N GLN A 632 16.93 -48.70 21.22
CA GLN A 632 16.24 -49.99 21.05
C GLN A 632 15.50 -50.05 19.71
N ASP A 633 14.88 -48.93 19.28
CA ASP A 633 14.25 -48.83 17.98
C ASP A 633 15.26 -49.00 16.82
N ILE A 634 16.49 -48.49 16.98
CA ILE A 634 17.57 -48.70 16.00
C ILE A 634 17.99 -50.18 15.95
N LEU A 635 18.07 -50.86 17.10
CA LEU A 635 18.38 -52.31 17.15
C LEU A 635 17.28 -53.14 16.47
N ALA A 636 16.03 -52.86 16.77
CA ALA A 636 14.91 -53.56 16.13
C ALA A 636 14.91 -53.37 14.62
N CYS A 637 15.16 -52.14 14.14
CA CYS A 637 15.27 -51.86 12.70
C CYS A 637 16.45 -52.59 12.05
N LEU A 638 17.57 -52.75 12.75
CA LEU A 638 18.71 -53.53 12.23
C LEU A 638 18.34 -55.01 12.03
N ASP A 639 17.59 -55.62 12.96
CA ASP A 639 17.17 -57.00 12.85
C ASP A 639 16.12 -57.19 11.73
N GLU A 640 15.22 -56.22 11.52
CA GLU A 640 14.31 -56.17 10.37
C GLU A 640 15.07 -56.12 9.02
N VAL A 641 16.11 -55.26 8.94
CA VAL A 641 16.93 -55.11 7.72
C VAL A 641 17.67 -56.45 7.42
N LYS A 642 18.21 -57.13 8.45
CA LYS A 642 18.85 -58.44 8.28
C LYS A 642 17.86 -59.52 7.84
N ALA A 643 16.65 -59.52 8.42
CA ALA A 643 15.61 -60.45 8.00
C ALA A 643 15.20 -60.24 6.53
N ALA A 644 15.09 -58.97 6.12
CA ALA A 644 14.78 -58.61 4.72
C ALA A 644 15.92 -59.00 3.75
N GLN A 645 17.18 -59.06 4.19
CA GLN A 645 18.28 -59.54 3.37
C GLN A 645 18.34 -61.08 3.26
N ALA A 646 17.82 -61.77 4.27
CA ALA A 646 17.81 -63.24 4.32
C ALA A 646 16.68 -63.87 3.47
N THR A 647 15.66 -63.06 3.13
CA THR A 647 14.60 -63.52 2.20
C THR A 647 15.13 -63.45 0.78
N PRO A 648 15.05 -64.59 0.00
CA PRO A 648 15.66 -64.72 -1.32
C PRO A 648 15.03 -63.84 -2.39
#